data_14f849df3d90f924658a8d24c0276d0a
#
_entry.id   14f849df3d90f924658a8d24c0276d0a
#
_cell.length_a   1.000
_cell.length_b   1.000
_cell.length_c   1.000
_cell.angle_alpha   90.00
_cell.angle_beta   90.00
_cell.angle_gamma   90.00
#
_symmetry.space_group_name_H-M   'P 1'
#
loop_
_entity.id
_entity.type
_entity.pdbx_description
1 polymer ?
#
loop_
_entity_poly.entity_id
_entity_poly.type
_entity_poly.pdbx_seq_one_letter_code
_entity_poly.pdbx_strand_id
1 'polypeptide(L)'
;MTEQNRILCRELSLLAFNRRVLAQAEDKNVPLLERLRFLCIVSSNLDEFFEVRMAWLKRENKLHPRRRPDNGKTPSETIADVTEAARSLIRHQYDLFNNVLQPELARESIHFYRRRNWTGTQKKWIEDYFDRELLPILTPIGLDPSHLFPRPLNKSLNFAVELDGTDAFGRPSGMAIVQAPRILPRVVPLPSELCGGGHGFVFLSSILHAHVGKLFPGMNVKGCHQFRLTRDSDLTVDEEDVQNLRAAIQNELHDREYGDGVRLEVADTCPAYIRDFLLAQFRLTDAELYQVKGPVNLVRLNAVPDLVNRPDLKFPPHTPGRLKALGKNSPIFDLVRQSPILLHHPYQSFDPVVDMIREAAADPAVLAVKMTIYRTGTRSELVPALMKAALAGKQVTVVVELMARFDEANNVNWAKQLEEAGAHVVYGVFGYKVHAKMALVIRREDGVLKRYAHLGTGNYHQGTSRIYTDFGLITADEQITADVNTLFMEITGLGKPGRLNKLYQSPFTLHKMVIGRIARETEHAKAGKPARITAKMNSLIEPTVIEALYRASAAGVQIDLIVRGMCTLRPGVKGLSENIRVRSIVGRQLEHARVYCFHNNGADDTFISSADWMGRNFFRRIETATPITAPELKKRVIREGLEMALADNTHAWLMQPDGGYIRAAPAEGESEADLQNDLWDLLRG
;
A
#
# COMPACT_ATOMS: atom_id res chain seq x y z
N MET A 1 -4.75 -22.68 -26.81
CA MET A 1 -3.76 -22.09 -25.87
C MET A 1 -2.93 -23.25 -25.33
N THR A 2 -1.61 -23.19 -25.41
CA THR A 2 -0.75 -24.15 -24.71
C THR A 2 -0.89 -23.93 -23.19
N GLU A 3 -0.71 -24.98 -22.38
CA GLU A 3 -0.77 -24.89 -20.91
C GLU A 3 0.09 -23.74 -20.33
N GLN A 4 1.20 -23.42 -20.99
CA GLN A 4 2.16 -22.39 -20.63
C GLN A 4 1.67 -20.93 -20.76
N ASN A 5 0.43 -20.68 -21.23
CA ASN A 5 -0.07 -19.31 -21.49
C ASN A 5 -1.37 -19.00 -20.75
N ARG A 6 -1.69 -19.79 -19.71
CA ARG A 6 -2.95 -19.62 -18.95
C ARG A 6 -2.87 -18.56 -17.87
N ILE A 7 -1.67 -18.24 -17.37
CA ILE A 7 -1.44 -17.29 -16.30
C ILE A 7 -0.70 -16.05 -16.84
N LEU A 8 -1.20 -14.87 -16.50
CA LEU A 8 -0.60 -13.59 -16.90
C LEU A 8 0.63 -13.26 -16.04
N CYS A 9 1.50 -12.40 -16.57
CA CYS A 9 2.64 -11.89 -15.82
C CYS A 9 2.17 -11.00 -14.66
N ARG A 10 2.60 -11.35 -13.47
CA ARG A 10 2.26 -10.65 -12.22
C ARG A 10 2.74 -9.20 -12.19
N GLU A 11 3.95 -8.95 -12.68
CA GLU A 11 4.59 -7.63 -12.66
C GLU A 11 3.92 -6.70 -13.66
N LEU A 12 3.57 -7.18 -14.85
CA LEU A 12 2.78 -6.42 -15.83
C LEU A 12 1.38 -6.10 -15.30
N SER A 13 0.74 -7.05 -14.61
CA SER A 13 -0.55 -6.81 -13.95
C SER A 13 -0.46 -5.71 -12.88
N LEU A 14 0.66 -5.62 -12.14
CA LEU A 14 0.88 -4.56 -11.17
C LEU A 14 1.10 -3.19 -11.84
N LEU A 15 1.79 -3.14 -12.98
CA LEU A 15 1.93 -1.91 -13.76
C LEU A 15 0.58 -1.50 -14.38
N ALA A 16 -0.23 -2.44 -14.84
CA ALA A 16 -1.59 -2.18 -15.31
C ALA A 16 -2.49 -1.61 -14.19
N PHE A 17 -2.31 -2.03 -12.94
CA PHE A 17 -2.95 -1.37 -11.79
C PHE A 17 -2.48 0.08 -11.64
N ASN A 18 -1.19 0.34 -11.70
CA ASN A 18 -0.68 1.72 -11.62
C ASN A 18 -1.18 2.59 -12.78
N ARG A 19 -1.41 2.03 -13.97
CA ARG A 19 -2.05 2.74 -15.09
C ARG A 19 -3.49 3.17 -14.74
N ARG A 20 -4.28 2.32 -14.07
CA ARG A 20 -5.63 2.67 -13.59
C ARG A 20 -5.59 3.75 -12.49
N VAL A 21 -4.59 3.73 -11.63
CA VAL A 21 -4.38 4.81 -10.63
C VAL A 21 -4.03 6.12 -11.32
N LEU A 22 -3.18 6.11 -12.37
CA LEU A 22 -2.84 7.31 -13.14
C LEU A 22 -4.06 7.89 -13.84
N ALA A 23 -4.98 7.05 -14.31
CA ALA A 23 -6.22 7.50 -14.95
C ALA A 23 -7.09 8.36 -14.02
N GLN A 24 -6.99 8.23 -12.69
CA GLN A 24 -7.65 9.17 -11.76
C GLN A 24 -7.04 10.58 -11.83
N ALA A 25 -5.76 10.69 -12.15
CA ALA A 25 -5.12 12.00 -12.38
C ALA A 25 -5.49 12.61 -13.76
N GLU A 26 -5.93 11.80 -14.70
CA GLU A 26 -6.42 12.21 -16.02
C GLU A 26 -7.90 12.65 -15.98
N ASP A 27 -8.68 12.09 -15.06
CA ASP A 27 -10.12 12.30 -14.98
C ASP A 27 -10.46 13.73 -14.49
N LYS A 28 -11.13 14.52 -15.33
CA LYS A 28 -11.52 15.90 -15.01
C LYS A 28 -12.63 16.00 -13.97
N ASN A 29 -13.35 14.91 -13.69
CA ASN A 29 -14.35 14.86 -12.62
C ASN A 29 -13.70 14.75 -11.24
N VAL A 30 -12.43 14.37 -11.18
CA VAL A 30 -11.65 14.36 -9.93
C VAL A 30 -11.14 15.78 -9.65
N PRO A 31 -11.31 16.33 -8.42
CA PRO A 31 -10.81 17.65 -8.06
C PRO A 31 -9.31 17.81 -8.32
N LEU A 32 -8.88 18.97 -8.79
CA LEU A 32 -7.54 19.19 -9.36
C LEU A 32 -6.39 18.86 -8.41
N LEU A 33 -6.48 19.20 -7.13
CA LEU A 33 -5.45 18.87 -6.14
C LEU A 33 -5.44 17.38 -5.79
N GLU A 34 -6.55 16.68 -5.92
CA GLU A 34 -6.61 15.23 -5.77
C GLU A 34 -6.01 14.52 -6.98
N ARG A 35 -6.20 15.05 -8.20
CA ARG A 35 -5.50 14.56 -9.41
C ARG A 35 -3.97 14.62 -9.21
N LEU A 36 -3.47 15.70 -8.61
CA LEU A 36 -2.06 15.80 -8.25
C LEU A 36 -1.65 14.74 -7.21
N ARG A 37 -2.52 14.42 -6.23
CA ARG A 37 -2.28 13.33 -5.27
C ARG A 37 -2.21 11.96 -5.97
N PHE A 38 -3.13 11.67 -6.89
CA PHE A 38 -3.10 10.42 -7.64
C PHE A 38 -1.83 10.27 -8.47
N LEU A 39 -1.37 11.36 -9.10
CA LEU A 39 -0.07 11.39 -9.77
C LEU A 39 1.08 11.00 -8.83
N CYS A 40 1.09 11.53 -7.60
CA CYS A 40 2.10 11.22 -6.58
C CYS A 40 1.99 9.77 -6.07
N ILE A 41 0.77 9.23 -5.93
CA ILE A 41 0.53 7.83 -5.56
C ILE A 41 1.15 6.88 -6.59
N VAL A 42 1.03 7.17 -7.89
CA VAL A 42 1.70 6.37 -8.94
C VAL A 42 3.21 6.35 -8.76
N SER A 43 3.82 7.51 -8.45
CA SER A 43 5.27 7.57 -8.17
C SER A 43 5.65 6.74 -6.94
N SER A 44 4.85 6.79 -5.87
CA SER A 44 5.08 5.99 -4.66
C SER A 44 4.96 4.48 -4.94
N ASN A 45 3.95 4.09 -5.71
CA ASN A 45 3.75 2.71 -6.12
C ASN A 45 4.88 2.20 -7.03
N LEU A 46 5.38 3.05 -7.93
CA LEU A 46 6.55 2.73 -8.77
C LEU A 46 7.82 2.59 -7.92
N ASP A 47 8.01 3.43 -6.91
CA ASP A 47 9.13 3.28 -5.98
C ASP A 47 9.09 1.90 -5.32
N GLU A 48 7.96 1.49 -4.73
CA GLU A 48 7.80 0.16 -4.14
C GLU A 48 7.97 -0.96 -5.18
N PHE A 49 7.46 -0.76 -6.40
CA PHE A 49 7.63 -1.73 -7.49
C PHE A 49 9.11 -2.00 -7.80
N PHE A 50 9.92 -0.95 -7.92
CA PHE A 50 11.35 -1.09 -8.19
C PHE A 50 12.11 -1.65 -7.00
N GLU A 51 11.85 -1.13 -5.80
CA GLU A 51 12.51 -1.57 -4.55
C GLU A 51 12.31 -3.05 -4.25
N VAL A 52 11.19 -3.62 -4.68
CA VAL A 52 10.78 -4.96 -4.27
C VAL A 52 10.65 -5.91 -5.45
N ARG A 53 9.86 -5.55 -6.45
CA ARG A 53 9.50 -6.50 -7.53
C ARG A 53 10.57 -6.58 -8.60
N MET A 54 11.04 -5.43 -9.08
CA MET A 54 12.14 -5.39 -10.05
C MET A 54 13.44 -5.91 -9.41
N ALA A 55 13.71 -5.54 -8.15
CA ALA A 55 14.84 -6.08 -7.40
C ALA A 55 14.79 -7.60 -7.31
N TRP A 56 13.63 -8.17 -6.97
CA TRP A 56 13.43 -9.62 -6.95
C TRP A 56 13.64 -10.26 -8.34
N LEU A 57 13.09 -9.69 -9.42
CA LEU A 57 13.30 -10.20 -10.77
C LEU A 57 14.77 -10.20 -11.17
N LYS A 58 15.53 -9.17 -10.80
CA LYS A 58 16.98 -9.11 -11.07
C LYS A 58 17.73 -10.21 -10.31
N ARG A 59 17.37 -10.47 -9.05
CA ARG A 59 17.94 -11.59 -8.28
C ARG A 59 17.59 -12.94 -8.91
N GLU A 60 16.32 -13.16 -9.29
CA GLU A 60 15.91 -14.38 -9.99
C GLU A 60 16.65 -14.59 -11.29
N ASN A 61 16.83 -13.52 -12.09
CA ASN A 61 17.60 -13.61 -13.35
C ASN A 61 19.07 -13.99 -13.11
N LYS A 62 19.66 -13.52 -12.01
CA LYS A 62 21.04 -13.85 -11.64
C LYS A 62 21.18 -15.31 -11.16
N LEU A 63 20.20 -15.78 -10.37
CA LEU A 63 20.25 -17.11 -9.74
C LEU A 63 19.69 -18.21 -10.66
N HIS A 64 18.61 -17.92 -11.38
CA HIS A 64 17.85 -18.87 -12.17
C HIS A 64 17.50 -18.36 -13.58
N PRO A 65 18.47 -18.00 -14.43
CA PRO A 65 18.25 -17.27 -15.71
C PRO A 65 17.40 -18.04 -16.73
N ARG A 66 17.33 -19.38 -16.62
CA ARG A 66 16.59 -20.25 -17.55
C ARG A 66 15.24 -20.72 -17.00
N ARG A 67 14.89 -20.38 -15.75
CA ARG A 67 13.63 -20.76 -15.13
C ARG A 67 12.45 -20.13 -15.90
N ARG A 68 11.45 -20.94 -16.23
CA ARG A 68 10.19 -20.49 -16.84
C ARG A 68 9.07 -20.73 -15.82
N PRO A 69 8.62 -19.70 -15.09
CA PRO A 69 7.45 -19.80 -14.22
C PRO A 69 6.15 -19.93 -15.04
N ASP A 70 5.01 -19.95 -14.35
CA ASP A 70 3.68 -20.24 -14.90
C ASP A 70 3.25 -19.34 -16.08
N ASN A 71 3.87 -18.17 -16.24
CA ASN A 71 3.67 -17.27 -17.39
C ASN A 71 4.48 -17.66 -18.64
N GLY A 72 5.29 -18.71 -18.57
CA GLY A 72 6.08 -19.26 -19.69
C GLY A 72 7.29 -18.43 -20.12
N LYS A 73 7.59 -17.27 -19.49
CA LYS A 73 8.71 -16.39 -19.82
C LYS A 73 9.86 -16.54 -18.84
N THR A 74 11.11 -16.42 -19.34
CA THR A 74 12.29 -16.35 -18.48
C THR A 74 12.33 -15.04 -17.70
N PRO A 75 13.10 -14.94 -16.60
CA PRO A 75 13.27 -13.68 -15.87
C PRO A 75 13.78 -12.54 -16.75
N SER A 76 14.71 -12.82 -17.68
CA SER A 76 15.24 -11.82 -18.62
C SER A 76 14.17 -11.29 -19.56
N GLU A 77 13.37 -12.19 -20.18
CA GLU A 77 12.24 -11.82 -21.04
C GLU A 77 11.21 -10.97 -20.25
N THR A 78 10.93 -11.35 -19.02
CA THR A 78 10.00 -10.63 -18.13
C THR A 78 10.55 -9.25 -17.77
N ILE A 79 11.85 -9.11 -17.45
CA ILE A 79 12.50 -7.83 -17.17
C ILE A 79 12.39 -6.89 -18.36
N ALA A 80 12.60 -7.38 -19.59
CA ALA A 80 12.50 -6.55 -20.80
C ALA A 80 11.09 -5.96 -20.98
N ASP A 81 10.05 -6.81 -20.90
CA ASP A 81 8.65 -6.38 -21.02
C ASP A 81 8.25 -5.39 -19.93
N VAL A 82 8.63 -5.68 -18.70
CA VAL A 82 8.33 -4.86 -17.51
C VAL A 82 9.05 -3.51 -17.57
N THR A 83 10.30 -3.48 -18.06
CA THR A 83 11.05 -2.24 -18.22
C THR A 83 10.38 -1.32 -19.24
N GLU A 84 9.96 -1.86 -20.39
CA GLU A 84 9.28 -1.05 -21.40
C GLU A 84 7.91 -0.53 -20.90
N ALA A 85 7.12 -1.37 -20.22
CA ALA A 85 5.85 -0.98 -19.63
C ALA A 85 6.04 0.11 -18.55
N ALA A 86 7.08 -0.02 -17.71
CA ALA A 86 7.40 0.98 -16.69
C ALA A 86 7.87 2.31 -17.31
N ARG A 87 8.72 2.27 -18.35
CA ARG A 87 9.16 3.45 -19.09
C ARG A 87 7.99 4.18 -19.74
N SER A 88 7.07 3.44 -20.35
CA SER A 88 5.86 4.00 -20.96
C SER A 88 4.98 4.69 -19.91
N LEU A 89 4.74 4.05 -18.76
CA LEU A 89 3.96 4.63 -17.67
C LEU A 89 4.60 5.89 -17.09
N ILE A 90 5.93 5.90 -16.89
CA ILE A 90 6.67 7.05 -16.37
C ILE A 90 6.63 8.22 -17.37
N ARG A 91 6.86 7.97 -18.65
CA ARG A 91 6.73 9.01 -19.69
C ARG A 91 5.36 9.66 -19.65
N HIS A 92 4.32 8.85 -19.65
CA HIS A 92 2.94 9.33 -19.62
C HIS A 92 2.64 10.14 -18.34
N GLN A 93 3.14 9.70 -17.19
CA GLN A 93 3.00 10.41 -15.92
C GLN A 93 3.64 11.81 -15.96
N TYR A 94 4.84 11.94 -16.52
CA TYR A 94 5.51 13.23 -16.65
C TYR A 94 4.86 14.12 -17.71
N ASP A 95 4.37 13.55 -18.80
CA ASP A 95 3.63 14.30 -19.83
C ASP A 95 2.32 14.83 -19.25
N LEU A 96 1.58 14.05 -18.47
CA LEU A 96 0.39 14.48 -17.75
C LEU A 96 0.70 15.62 -16.77
N PHE A 97 1.76 15.50 -16.00
CA PHE A 97 2.17 16.54 -15.06
C PHE A 97 2.51 17.85 -15.77
N ASN A 98 3.37 17.79 -16.80
CA ASN A 98 3.88 18.98 -17.47
C ASN A 98 2.87 19.67 -18.39
N ASN A 99 2.08 18.88 -19.13
CA ASN A 99 1.25 19.40 -20.22
C ASN A 99 -0.21 19.59 -19.82
N VAL A 100 -0.66 18.97 -18.71
CA VAL A 100 -2.06 19.06 -18.26
C VAL A 100 -2.14 19.66 -16.86
N LEU A 101 -1.59 18.99 -15.84
CA LEU A 101 -1.80 19.41 -14.44
C LEU A 101 -1.13 20.74 -14.10
N GLN A 102 0.12 20.99 -14.52
CA GLN A 102 0.75 22.28 -14.25
C GLN A 102 -0.01 23.46 -14.91
N PRO A 103 -0.42 23.40 -16.19
CA PRO A 103 -1.24 24.45 -16.80
C PRO A 103 -2.60 24.64 -16.11
N GLU A 104 -3.27 23.56 -15.71
CA GLU A 104 -4.55 23.66 -15.00
C GLU A 104 -4.39 24.28 -13.61
N LEU A 105 -3.37 23.87 -12.83
CA LEU A 105 -3.03 24.48 -11.56
C LEU A 105 -2.70 25.97 -11.69
N ALA A 106 -1.98 26.35 -12.75
CA ALA A 106 -1.66 27.76 -13.01
C ALA A 106 -2.92 28.61 -13.26
N ARG A 107 -3.95 28.07 -13.94
CA ARG A 107 -5.26 28.76 -14.11
C ARG A 107 -5.97 29.00 -12.78
N GLU A 108 -5.74 28.12 -11.79
CA GLU A 108 -6.24 28.22 -10.43
C GLU A 108 -5.32 29.02 -9.50
N SER A 109 -4.38 29.81 -10.07
CA SER A 109 -3.40 30.62 -9.35
C SER A 109 -2.46 29.81 -8.45
N ILE A 110 -2.17 28.56 -8.82
CA ILE A 110 -1.21 27.66 -8.18
C ILE A 110 -0.05 27.47 -9.16
N HIS A 111 1.09 28.11 -8.90
CA HIS A 111 2.20 28.21 -9.85
C HIS A 111 3.43 27.47 -9.39
N PHE A 112 4.06 26.69 -10.31
CA PHE A 112 5.41 26.18 -10.16
C PHE A 112 6.37 27.05 -10.96
N TYR A 113 7.11 27.92 -10.29
CA TYR A 113 8.01 28.87 -10.93
C TYR A 113 9.32 28.18 -11.36
N ARG A 114 9.55 28.18 -12.67
CA ARG A 114 10.83 27.68 -13.25
C ARG A 114 11.89 28.77 -13.16
N ARG A 115 13.15 28.39 -12.95
CA ARG A 115 14.31 29.31 -12.80
C ARG A 115 14.36 30.42 -13.84
N ARG A 116 14.07 30.09 -15.12
CA ARG A 116 14.08 31.07 -16.22
C ARG A 116 13.02 32.17 -16.10
N ASN A 117 11.98 31.92 -15.32
CA ASN A 117 10.82 32.80 -15.19
C ASN A 117 10.77 33.55 -13.85
N TRP A 118 11.81 33.42 -13.00
CA TRP A 118 11.86 34.12 -11.72
C TRP A 118 12.01 35.62 -11.93
N THR A 119 11.18 36.42 -11.27
CA THR A 119 11.32 37.88 -11.20
C THR A 119 12.53 38.28 -10.38
N GLY A 120 12.93 39.53 -10.44
CA GLY A 120 14.06 40.05 -9.63
C GLY A 120 13.84 39.87 -8.13
N THR A 121 12.60 40.13 -7.66
CA THR A 121 12.22 39.97 -6.25
C THR A 121 12.21 38.51 -5.82
N GLN A 122 11.70 37.61 -6.67
CA GLN A 122 11.75 36.17 -6.43
C GLN A 122 13.18 35.65 -6.38
N LYS A 123 14.05 36.06 -7.30
CA LYS A 123 15.48 35.69 -7.30
C LYS A 123 16.17 36.07 -6.00
N LYS A 124 15.95 37.31 -5.52
CA LYS A 124 16.52 37.76 -4.28
C LYS A 124 16.04 36.95 -3.08
N TRP A 125 14.73 36.72 -2.97
CA TRP A 125 14.18 35.90 -1.89
C TRP A 125 14.71 34.46 -1.92
N ILE A 126 14.82 33.86 -3.11
CA ILE A 126 15.34 32.50 -3.29
C ILE A 126 16.82 32.42 -2.91
N GLU A 127 17.61 33.44 -3.25
CA GLU A 127 19.01 33.54 -2.86
C GLU A 127 19.15 33.66 -1.34
N ASP A 128 18.37 34.54 -0.69
CA ASP A 128 18.34 34.71 0.77
C ASP A 128 17.90 33.39 1.45
N TYR A 129 16.94 32.68 0.88
CA TYR A 129 16.54 31.35 1.36
C TYR A 129 17.67 30.32 1.24
N PHE A 130 18.38 30.31 0.11
CA PHE A 130 19.52 29.43 -0.07
C PHE A 130 20.61 29.69 0.96
N ASP A 131 21.00 30.95 1.15
CA ASP A 131 22.07 31.33 2.05
C ASP A 131 21.73 31.04 3.53
N ARG A 132 20.49 31.21 3.92
CA ARG A 132 20.04 31.02 5.31
C ARG A 132 19.69 29.57 5.65
N GLU A 133 18.99 28.88 4.75
CA GLU A 133 18.38 27.58 5.05
C GLU A 133 19.13 26.39 4.43
N LEU A 134 19.84 26.59 3.31
CA LEU A 134 20.43 25.49 2.56
C LEU A 134 21.95 25.46 2.68
N LEU A 135 22.61 26.58 2.47
CA LEU A 135 24.09 26.67 2.47
C LEU A 135 24.72 26.11 3.76
N PRO A 136 24.20 26.38 4.97
CA PRO A 136 24.81 25.89 6.20
C PRO A 136 24.73 24.37 6.41
N ILE A 137 23.83 23.68 5.71
CA ILE A 137 23.58 22.26 5.92
C ILE A 137 24.01 21.38 4.71
N LEU A 138 24.40 22.01 3.61
CA LEU A 138 24.86 21.30 2.43
C LEU A 138 26.37 21.07 2.50
N THR A 139 26.78 19.82 2.32
CA THR A 139 28.22 19.45 2.26
C THR A 139 28.51 18.85 0.90
N PRO A 140 29.27 19.55 0.05
CA PRO A 140 29.76 18.99 -1.21
C PRO A 140 30.90 17.98 -0.96
N ILE A 141 30.90 16.89 -1.72
CA ILE A 141 31.96 15.86 -1.68
C ILE A 141 32.64 15.85 -3.04
N GLY A 142 33.87 16.36 -3.08
CA GLY A 142 34.73 16.33 -4.28
C GLY A 142 35.11 14.88 -4.60
N LEU A 143 35.11 14.53 -5.87
CA LEU A 143 35.53 13.21 -6.32
C LEU A 143 36.98 13.25 -6.75
N ASP A 144 37.85 12.65 -5.94
CA ASP A 144 39.26 12.47 -6.22
C ASP A 144 39.73 11.06 -5.81
N PRO A 145 40.96 10.63 -6.12
CA PRO A 145 41.44 9.29 -5.76
C PRO A 145 41.44 9.01 -4.23
N SER A 146 41.39 10.03 -3.38
CA SER A 146 41.38 9.92 -1.93
C SER A 146 39.94 9.88 -1.35
N HIS A 147 38.95 10.24 -2.15
CA HIS A 147 37.53 10.24 -1.74
C HIS A 147 36.73 9.19 -2.55
N LEU A 148 36.33 8.15 -1.88
CA LEU A 148 35.40 7.17 -2.48
C LEU A 148 34.10 7.86 -2.90
N PHE A 149 33.51 7.38 -4.01
CA PHE A 149 32.20 7.86 -4.44
C PHE A 149 31.20 7.70 -3.28
N PRO A 150 30.51 8.79 -2.85
CA PRO A 150 29.59 8.73 -1.73
C PRO A 150 28.45 7.77 -2.04
N ARG A 151 28.04 6.98 -1.04
CA ARG A 151 26.86 6.10 -1.17
C ARG A 151 25.59 6.91 -0.93
N PRO A 152 24.85 7.31 -1.98
CA PRO A 152 23.59 8.01 -1.77
C PRO A 152 22.58 7.11 -1.09
N LEU A 153 21.84 7.66 -0.13
CA LEU A 153 20.74 6.99 0.53
C LEU A 153 19.65 6.63 -0.49
N ASN A 154 18.95 5.52 -0.24
CA ASN A 154 17.86 5.06 -1.09
C ASN A 154 16.84 6.19 -1.34
N LYS A 155 16.51 6.46 -2.60
CA LYS A 155 15.56 7.50 -3.06
C LYS A 155 15.90 8.95 -2.64
N SER A 156 17.12 9.23 -2.20
CA SER A 156 17.55 10.60 -1.91
C SER A 156 17.76 11.42 -3.19
N LEU A 157 17.59 12.73 -3.10
CA LEU A 157 17.91 13.67 -4.17
C LEU A 157 19.39 14.04 -4.09
N ASN A 158 20.11 13.85 -5.19
CA ASN A 158 21.53 14.13 -5.30
C ASN A 158 21.81 14.94 -6.57
N PHE A 159 22.96 15.60 -6.58
CA PHE A 159 23.44 16.38 -7.73
C PHE A 159 24.87 15.98 -8.05
N ALA A 160 25.12 15.66 -9.30
CA ALA A 160 26.47 15.62 -9.87
C ALA A 160 26.82 17.02 -10.38
N VAL A 161 27.85 17.62 -9.81
CA VAL A 161 28.29 18.99 -10.12
C VAL A 161 29.63 18.93 -10.85
N GLU A 162 29.64 19.47 -12.06
CA GLU A 162 30.85 19.58 -12.86
C GLU A 162 31.61 20.85 -12.48
N LEU A 163 32.88 20.69 -12.20
CA LEU A 163 33.76 21.74 -11.73
C LEU A 163 34.94 21.93 -12.68
N ASP A 164 35.38 23.16 -12.79
CA ASP A 164 36.61 23.55 -13.50
C ASP A 164 37.43 24.48 -12.60
N GLY A 165 38.67 24.13 -12.43
CA GLY A 165 39.61 24.88 -11.58
C GLY A 165 40.40 23.93 -10.67
N THR A 166 41.08 24.54 -9.71
CA THR A 166 41.86 23.82 -8.70
C THR A 166 41.26 23.99 -7.32
N ASP A 167 41.29 22.94 -6.53
CA ASP A 167 40.85 23.00 -5.13
C ASP A 167 41.80 23.84 -4.25
N ALA A 168 41.46 23.98 -2.97
CA ALA A 168 42.29 24.75 -2.01
C ALA A 168 43.69 24.18 -1.81
N PHE A 169 43.96 22.96 -2.29
CA PHE A 169 45.29 22.30 -2.24
C PHE A 169 46.01 22.30 -3.58
N GLY A 170 45.49 23.03 -4.58
CA GLY A 170 46.08 23.15 -5.92
C GLY A 170 45.85 21.95 -6.84
N ARG A 171 44.92 21.03 -6.50
CA ARG A 171 44.62 19.86 -7.31
C ARG A 171 43.47 20.17 -8.31
N PRO A 172 43.57 19.71 -9.57
CA PRO A 172 42.44 19.85 -10.49
C PRO A 172 41.24 19.02 -9.99
N SER A 173 40.07 19.64 -9.90
CA SER A 173 38.82 18.96 -9.52
C SER A 173 37.84 19.06 -10.67
N GLY A 174 37.33 17.90 -11.12
CA GLY A 174 36.40 17.82 -12.26
C GLY A 174 34.95 17.54 -11.87
N MET A 175 34.71 16.98 -10.69
CA MET A 175 33.34 16.61 -10.27
C MET A 175 33.20 16.58 -8.76
N ALA A 176 32.00 16.95 -8.30
CA ALA A 176 31.57 16.78 -6.90
C ALA A 176 30.14 16.23 -6.83
N ILE A 177 29.80 15.59 -5.72
CA ILE A 177 28.44 15.17 -5.40
C ILE A 177 27.88 16.03 -4.26
N VAL A 178 26.68 16.57 -4.45
CA VAL A 178 25.93 17.27 -3.41
C VAL A 178 24.68 16.47 -3.09
N GLN A 179 24.55 16.03 -1.83
CA GLN A 179 23.38 15.31 -1.35
C GLN A 179 22.40 16.28 -0.68
N ALA A 180 21.16 16.32 -1.14
CA ALA A 180 20.13 17.12 -0.48
C ALA A 180 19.55 16.36 0.73
N PRO A 181 19.71 16.85 1.96
CA PRO A 181 19.17 16.24 3.15
C PRO A 181 17.66 15.95 3.05
N ARG A 182 17.22 14.81 3.60
CA ARG A 182 15.80 14.37 3.53
C ARG A 182 14.86 15.29 4.30
N ILE A 183 15.36 15.99 5.29
CA ILE A 183 14.57 16.92 6.12
C ILE A 183 14.10 18.14 5.31
N LEU A 184 14.82 18.50 4.25
CA LEU A 184 14.47 19.65 3.43
C LEU A 184 13.20 19.43 2.60
N PRO A 185 12.30 20.43 2.53
CA PRO A 185 11.14 20.37 1.65
C PRO A 185 11.63 20.30 0.18
N ARG A 186 11.04 19.45 -0.63
CA ARG A 186 11.34 19.33 -2.06
C ARG A 186 10.62 20.37 -2.90
N VAL A 187 9.51 20.90 -2.35
CA VAL A 187 8.72 21.99 -2.91
C VAL A 187 8.68 23.09 -1.87
N VAL A 188 9.26 24.23 -2.20
CA VAL A 188 9.40 25.37 -1.29
C VAL A 188 8.31 26.40 -1.65
N PRO A 189 7.39 26.72 -0.73
CA PRO A 189 6.40 27.76 -0.96
C PRO A 189 7.05 29.15 -0.96
N LEU A 190 6.67 29.98 -1.91
CA LEU A 190 7.02 31.40 -1.93
C LEU A 190 5.98 32.21 -1.13
N PRO A 191 6.36 33.34 -0.52
CA PRO A 191 5.43 34.30 0.05
C PRO A 191 4.37 34.75 -0.97
N SER A 192 3.14 34.90 -0.55
CA SER A 192 2.01 35.26 -1.43
C SER A 192 2.21 36.59 -2.16
N GLU A 193 2.94 37.54 -1.56
CA GLU A 193 3.28 38.85 -2.13
C GLU A 193 4.17 38.70 -3.36
N LEU A 194 4.97 37.64 -3.43
CA LEU A 194 5.82 37.34 -4.58
C LEU A 194 5.10 36.54 -5.66
N CYS A 195 3.84 36.17 -5.42
CA CYS A 195 3.03 35.30 -6.28
C CYS A 195 1.77 36.00 -6.83
N GLY A 196 1.63 37.33 -6.66
CA GLY A 196 0.44 38.09 -7.08
C GLY A 196 -0.82 37.72 -6.30
N GLY A 197 -0.69 37.28 -5.03
CA GLY A 197 -1.77 36.85 -4.17
C GLY A 197 -2.18 35.38 -4.28
N GLY A 198 -1.58 34.63 -5.23
CA GLY A 198 -1.80 33.18 -5.39
C GLY A 198 -0.81 32.33 -4.59
N HIS A 199 -0.82 31.04 -4.90
CA HIS A 199 0.11 30.07 -4.33
C HIS A 199 1.28 29.83 -5.29
N GLY A 200 2.50 30.11 -4.86
CA GLY A 200 3.71 29.93 -5.65
C GLY A 200 4.64 28.92 -5.03
N PHE A 201 5.24 28.09 -5.89
CA PHE A 201 6.17 27.05 -5.46
C PHE A 201 7.44 27.05 -6.31
N VAL A 202 8.57 26.75 -5.68
CA VAL A 202 9.85 26.51 -6.35
C VAL A 202 10.37 25.14 -5.94
N PHE A 203 10.88 24.39 -6.91
CA PHE A 203 11.54 23.12 -6.59
C PHE A 203 12.90 23.36 -5.92
N LEU A 204 13.18 22.59 -4.86
CA LEU A 204 14.49 22.62 -4.20
C LEU A 204 15.62 22.38 -5.21
N SER A 205 15.42 21.50 -6.19
CA SER A 205 16.38 21.26 -7.26
C SER A 205 16.67 22.52 -8.10
N SER A 206 15.66 23.37 -8.34
CA SER A 206 15.83 24.64 -9.05
C SER A 206 16.63 25.65 -8.25
N ILE A 207 16.43 25.68 -6.92
CA ILE A 207 17.18 26.55 -5.99
C ILE A 207 18.65 26.13 -5.96
N LEU A 208 18.91 24.83 -5.78
CA LEU A 208 20.26 24.26 -5.79
C LEU A 208 20.97 24.52 -7.12
N HIS A 209 20.31 24.26 -8.23
CA HIS A 209 20.86 24.58 -9.55
C HIS A 209 21.25 26.06 -9.74
N ALA A 210 20.51 26.97 -9.14
CA ALA A 210 20.79 28.41 -9.28
C ALA A 210 21.98 28.87 -8.46
N HIS A 211 22.21 28.26 -7.30
CA HIS A 211 23.14 28.75 -6.27
C HIS A 211 24.24 27.76 -5.88
N VAL A 212 24.31 26.60 -6.57
CA VAL A 212 25.30 25.55 -6.27
C VAL A 212 26.76 26.07 -6.31
N GLY A 213 27.04 27.09 -7.12
CA GLY A 213 28.38 27.74 -7.19
C GLY A 213 28.84 28.29 -5.84
N LYS A 214 27.93 28.71 -4.94
CA LYS A 214 28.28 29.17 -3.61
C LYS A 214 28.89 28.08 -2.72
N LEU A 215 28.70 26.81 -3.06
CA LEU A 215 29.30 25.67 -2.37
C LEU A 215 30.76 25.43 -2.78
N PHE A 216 31.23 26.08 -3.86
CA PHE A 216 32.55 25.88 -4.46
C PHE A 216 33.26 27.22 -4.68
N PRO A 217 33.65 27.95 -3.62
CA PRO A 217 34.33 29.24 -3.74
C PRO A 217 35.62 29.12 -4.57
N GLY A 218 35.77 30.00 -5.54
CA GLY A 218 36.97 30.04 -6.40
C GLY A 218 37.00 29.03 -7.54
N MET A 219 35.97 28.19 -7.68
CA MET A 219 35.83 27.23 -8.79
C MET A 219 34.71 27.66 -9.75
N ASN A 220 34.83 27.25 -11.01
CA ASN A 220 33.78 27.46 -12.00
C ASN A 220 32.87 26.21 -12.10
N VAL A 221 31.56 26.38 -11.89
CA VAL A 221 30.59 25.31 -12.08
C VAL A 221 30.12 25.25 -13.51
N LYS A 222 30.52 24.22 -14.27
CA LYS A 222 30.10 23.98 -15.66
C LYS A 222 28.70 23.37 -15.78
N GLY A 223 28.33 22.50 -14.84
CA GLY A 223 27.06 21.78 -14.86
C GLY A 223 26.62 21.33 -13.48
N CYS A 224 25.31 21.13 -13.34
CA CYS A 224 24.69 20.59 -12.12
C CYS A 224 23.51 19.69 -12.50
N HIS A 225 23.61 18.41 -12.24
CA HIS A 225 22.70 17.38 -12.76
C HIS A 225 22.08 16.59 -11.63
N GLN A 226 20.75 16.73 -11.46
CA GLN A 226 20.03 15.99 -10.44
C GLN A 226 19.90 14.51 -10.80
N PHE A 227 20.07 13.66 -9.81
CA PHE A 227 19.84 12.23 -9.92
C PHE A 227 19.26 11.62 -8.66
N ARG A 228 18.63 10.45 -8.82
CA ARG A 228 18.07 9.66 -7.73
C ARG A 228 18.33 8.18 -7.99
N LEU A 229 18.78 7.47 -6.97
CA LEU A 229 18.99 6.02 -7.01
C LEU A 229 17.91 5.32 -6.18
N THR A 230 17.21 4.36 -6.79
CA THR A 230 16.36 3.41 -6.08
C THR A 230 17.14 2.13 -5.85
N ARG A 231 17.12 1.62 -4.60
CA ARG A 231 17.87 0.44 -4.19
C ARG A 231 16.94 -0.72 -3.87
N ASP A 232 17.48 -1.94 -3.91
CA ASP A 232 16.82 -3.10 -3.33
C ASP A 232 16.62 -2.84 -1.82
N SER A 233 15.39 -2.92 -1.37
CA SER A 233 15.02 -2.66 0.02
C SER A 233 14.27 -3.84 0.65
N ASP A 234 14.37 -5.02 0.04
CA ASP A 234 13.82 -6.25 0.62
C ASP A 234 14.74 -6.73 1.74
N LEU A 235 14.23 -6.73 2.97
CA LEU A 235 14.98 -7.20 4.13
C LEU A 235 15.17 -8.72 4.01
N THR A 236 16.41 -9.15 3.97
CA THR A 236 16.80 -10.55 4.00
C THR A 236 17.40 -10.88 5.37
N VAL A 237 16.56 -10.93 6.41
CA VAL A 237 16.96 -11.46 7.70
C VAL A 237 17.05 -12.98 7.55
N ASP A 238 18.23 -13.55 7.74
CA ASP A 238 18.39 -15.00 7.87
C ASP A 238 17.83 -15.42 9.23
N GLU A 239 16.55 -15.82 9.21
CA GLU A 239 15.82 -16.12 10.45
C GLU A 239 16.39 -17.33 11.18
N GLU A 240 17.14 -18.23 10.50
CA GLU A 240 17.68 -19.47 11.09
C GLU A 240 18.82 -19.18 12.06
N ASP A 241 19.60 -18.12 11.85
CA ASP A 241 20.75 -17.76 12.69
C ASP A 241 20.46 -16.68 13.75
N VAL A 242 19.20 -16.20 13.85
CA VAL A 242 18.85 -15.05 14.68
C VAL A 242 18.32 -15.45 16.06
N GLN A 243 19.11 -15.22 17.10
CA GLN A 243 18.68 -15.38 18.51
C GLN A 243 17.73 -14.28 18.99
N ASN A 244 17.77 -13.09 18.37
CA ASN A 244 16.92 -11.94 18.69
C ASN A 244 16.45 -11.20 17.43
N LEU A 245 15.27 -11.54 16.96
CA LEU A 245 14.67 -10.99 15.74
C LEU A 245 14.56 -9.46 15.76
N ARG A 246 14.27 -8.86 16.93
CA ARG A 246 14.18 -7.40 17.07
C ARG A 246 15.52 -6.71 16.81
N ALA A 247 16.61 -7.22 17.40
CA ALA A 247 17.95 -6.68 17.20
C ALA A 247 18.42 -6.84 15.74
N ALA A 248 18.15 -8.00 15.15
CA ALA A 248 18.47 -8.29 13.75
C ALA A 248 17.76 -7.31 12.79
N ILE A 249 16.47 -7.07 12.99
CA ILE A 249 15.70 -6.13 12.17
C ILE A 249 16.24 -4.69 12.33
N GLN A 250 16.62 -4.28 13.53
CA GLN A 250 17.21 -2.96 13.75
C GLN A 250 18.51 -2.75 12.96
N ASN A 251 19.36 -3.76 12.88
CA ASN A 251 20.59 -3.73 12.09
C ASN A 251 20.30 -3.71 10.58
N GLU A 252 19.43 -4.60 10.11
CA GLU A 252 19.02 -4.67 8.71
C GLU A 252 18.33 -3.40 8.20
N LEU A 253 17.60 -2.67 9.06
CA LEU A 253 16.99 -1.38 8.70
C LEU A 253 18.05 -0.35 8.30
N HIS A 254 19.24 -0.40 8.88
CA HIS A 254 20.36 0.45 8.50
C HIS A 254 20.92 0.04 7.12
N ASP A 255 21.15 -1.25 6.91
CA ASP A 255 21.74 -1.79 5.68
C ASP A 255 20.82 -1.64 4.45
N ARG A 256 19.51 -1.63 4.66
CA ARG A 256 18.50 -1.38 3.62
C ARG A 256 18.72 -0.08 2.83
N GLU A 257 19.27 0.96 3.46
CA GLU A 257 19.57 2.23 2.79
C GLU A 257 20.69 2.10 1.76
N TYR A 258 21.45 1.00 1.79
CA TYR A 258 22.67 0.77 1.01
C TYR A 258 22.63 -0.49 0.13
N GLY A 259 21.46 -1.10 -0.05
CA GLY A 259 21.27 -2.24 -0.96
C GLY A 259 21.70 -1.98 -2.41
N ASP A 260 21.73 -3.00 -3.24
CA ASP A 260 22.10 -2.90 -4.65
C ASP A 260 21.21 -1.90 -5.41
N GLY A 261 21.78 -1.17 -6.36
CA GLY A 261 21.03 -0.26 -7.25
C GLY A 261 20.06 -1.04 -8.16
N VAL A 262 18.83 -0.52 -8.27
CA VAL A 262 17.78 -1.12 -9.11
C VAL A 262 17.34 -0.18 -10.22
N ARG A 263 17.32 1.13 -9.95
CA ARG A 263 16.91 2.16 -10.91
C ARG A 263 17.67 3.44 -10.66
N LEU A 264 18.24 4.02 -11.73
CA LEU A 264 18.81 5.36 -11.76
C LEU A 264 17.87 6.31 -12.50
N GLU A 265 17.42 7.36 -11.85
CA GLU A 265 16.62 8.44 -12.45
C GLU A 265 17.48 9.69 -12.58
N VAL A 266 17.48 10.30 -13.76
CA VAL A 266 18.17 11.57 -14.06
C VAL A 266 17.23 12.49 -14.83
N ALA A 267 17.50 13.81 -14.80
CA ALA A 267 16.80 14.72 -15.69
C ALA A 267 17.15 14.40 -17.16
N ASP A 268 16.21 14.64 -18.08
CA ASP A 268 16.41 14.43 -19.53
C ASP A 268 17.51 15.30 -20.11
N THR A 269 17.83 16.41 -19.46
CA THR A 269 18.94 17.33 -19.82
C THR A 269 20.31 16.87 -19.32
N CYS A 270 20.40 15.73 -18.61
CA CYS A 270 21.67 15.21 -18.11
C CYS A 270 22.55 14.72 -19.27
N PRO A 271 23.80 15.22 -19.42
CA PRO A 271 24.71 14.82 -20.50
C PRO A 271 25.02 13.30 -20.48
N ALA A 272 25.32 12.74 -21.65
CA ALA A 272 25.59 11.31 -21.79
C ALA A 272 26.74 10.84 -20.89
N TYR A 273 27.87 11.56 -20.90
CA TYR A 273 29.03 11.18 -20.10
C TYR A 273 28.79 11.20 -18.58
N ILE A 274 27.89 12.07 -18.06
CA ILE A 274 27.46 12.05 -16.64
C ILE A 274 26.60 10.84 -16.36
N ARG A 275 25.67 10.50 -17.26
CA ARG A 275 24.83 9.30 -17.13
C ARG A 275 25.69 8.04 -17.09
N ASP A 276 26.62 7.91 -18.04
CA ASP A 276 27.52 6.76 -18.17
C ASP A 276 28.43 6.65 -16.95
N PHE A 277 28.93 7.78 -16.44
CA PHE A 277 29.66 7.82 -15.18
C PHE A 277 28.82 7.31 -14.00
N LEU A 278 27.59 7.81 -13.83
CA LEU A 278 26.72 7.38 -12.74
C LEU A 278 26.31 5.89 -12.85
N LEU A 279 26.02 5.42 -14.08
CA LEU A 279 25.73 4.01 -14.33
C LEU A 279 26.91 3.12 -13.91
N ALA A 280 28.13 3.51 -14.29
CA ALA A 280 29.34 2.77 -13.90
C ALA A 280 29.55 2.77 -12.38
N GLN A 281 29.38 3.92 -11.69
CA GLN A 281 29.52 4.00 -10.24
C GLN A 281 28.52 3.12 -9.49
N PHE A 282 27.30 2.99 -9.99
CA PHE A 282 26.25 2.16 -9.37
C PHE A 282 26.17 0.73 -9.92
N ARG A 283 27.07 0.36 -10.84
CA ARG A 283 27.08 -0.95 -11.53
C ARG A 283 25.73 -1.27 -12.21
N LEU A 284 25.16 -0.25 -12.85
CA LEU A 284 23.91 -0.33 -13.61
C LEU A 284 24.20 -0.24 -15.11
N THR A 285 23.19 -0.59 -15.91
CA THR A 285 23.20 -0.51 -17.38
C THR A 285 22.11 0.44 -17.87
N ASP A 286 22.03 0.69 -19.18
CA ASP A 286 20.95 1.49 -19.77
C ASP A 286 19.54 0.93 -19.50
N ALA A 287 19.45 -0.36 -19.19
CA ALA A 287 18.17 -0.97 -18.83
C ALA A 287 17.58 -0.37 -17.54
N GLU A 288 18.42 0.04 -16.61
CA GLU A 288 18.05 0.62 -15.32
C GLU A 288 17.99 2.15 -15.34
N LEU A 289 18.33 2.78 -16.46
CA LEU A 289 18.31 4.25 -16.61
C LEU A 289 16.92 4.76 -16.99
N TYR A 290 16.45 5.77 -16.25
CA TYR A 290 15.18 6.47 -16.48
C TYR A 290 15.43 7.98 -16.56
N GLN A 291 15.31 8.52 -17.78
CA GLN A 291 15.39 9.95 -18.03
C GLN A 291 14.00 10.58 -17.92
N VAL A 292 13.87 11.63 -17.09
CA VAL A 292 12.58 12.24 -16.79
C VAL A 292 12.57 13.74 -17.08
N LYS A 293 11.44 14.23 -17.62
CA LYS A 293 11.24 15.64 -17.99
C LYS A 293 10.77 16.47 -16.78
N GLY A 294 11.64 16.63 -15.77
CA GLY A 294 11.26 17.39 -14.58
C GLY A 294 12.01 16.97 -13.33
N PRO A 295 11.44 17.19 -12.14
CA PRO A 295 12.07 16.75 -10.90
C PRO A 295 12.10 15.23 -10.84
N VAL A 296 13.22 14.65 -10.38
CA VAL A 296 13.40 13.17 -10.29
C VAL A 296 12.59 12.50 -9.20
N ASN A 297 11.68 13.21 -8.54
CA ASN A 297 10.85 12.66 -7.47
C ASN A 297 9.50 13.37 -7.40
N LEU A 298 8.51 12.89 -8.16
CA LEU A 298 7.16 13.45 -8.14
C LEU A 298 6.38 13.14 -6.84
N VAL A 299 6.75 12.12 -6.06
CA VAL A 299 6.12 11.82 -4.76
C VAL A 299 6.06 13.05 -3.85
N ARG A 300 7.11 13.90 -3.90
CA ARG A 300 7.23 15.06 -3.03
C ARG A 300 6.24 16.19 -3.34
N LEU A 301 5.61 16.17 -4.51
CA LEU A 301 4.50 17.07 -4.85
C LEU A 301 3.27 16.82 -3.99
N ASN A 302 3.17 15.67 -3.32
CA ASN A 302 2.06 15.36 -2.41
C ASN A 302 1.94 16.35 -1.23
N ALA A 303 2.97 17.15 -0.96
CA ALA A 303 2.90 18.24 0.02
C ALA A 303 2.05 19.43 -0.47
N VAL A 304 1.95 19.66 -1.79
CA VAL A 304 1.30 20.84 -2.38
C VAL A 304 -0.17 20.94 -1.99
N PRO A 305 -1.00 19.88 -2.10
CA PRO A 305 -2.40 19.95 -1.67
C PRO A 305 -2.60 20.39 -0.21
N ASP A 306 -1.65 20.05 0.68
CA ASP A 306 -1.74 20.43 2.10
C ASP A 306 -1.32 21.88 2.34
N LEU A 307 -0.43 22.43 1.49
CA LEU A 307 0.03 23.81 1.55
C LEU A 307 -0.93 24.80 0.86
N VAL A 308 -1.91 24.32 0.10
CA VAL A 308 -2.87 25.13 -0.65
C VAL A 308 -4.23 25.11 0.04
N ASN A 309 -4.70 26.28 0.49
CA ASN A 309 -6.03 26.41 1.10
C ASN A 309 -7.10 26.67 0.02
N ARG A 310 -7.44 25.61 -0.76
CA ARG A 310 -8.48 25.60 -1.80
C ARG A 310 -9.32 24.33 -1.63
N PRO A 311 -10.30 24.31 -0.70
CA PRO A 311 -11.17 23.17 -0.47
C PRO A 311 -12.02 22.78 -1.68
N ASP A 312 -12.33 23.73 -2.55
CA ASP A 312 -13.04 23.53 -3.82
C ASP A 312 -12.26 22.69 -4.83
N LEU A 313 -10.93 22.60 -4.71
CA LEU A 313 -10.05 21.78 -5.54
C LEU A 313 -9.69 20.43 -4.90
N LYS A 314 -10.37 20.07 -3.82
CA LYS A 314 -10.18 18.81 -3.06
C LYS A 314 -11.51 18.07 -2.93
N PHE A 315 -11.44 16.79 -2.65
CA PHE A 315 -12.65 16.07 -2.27
C PHE A 315 -13.27 16.68 -1.01
N PRO A 316 -14.59 16.84 -0.97
CA PRO A 316 -15.26 17.30 0.25
C PRO A 316 -14.98 16.34 1.40
N PRO A 317 -14.78 16.83 2.63
CA PRO A 317 -14.56 15.95 3.78
C PRO A 317 -15.79 15.08 4.02
N HIS A 318 -15.57 13.78 4.20
CA HIS A 318 -16.61 12.86 4.61
C HIS A 318 -16.55 12.60 6.11
N THR A 319 -17.69 12.67 6.79
CA THR A 319 -17.83 12.27 8.18
C THR A 319 -18.37 10.85 8.22
N PRO A 320 -17.62 9.87 8.78
CA PRO A 320 -18.11 8.51 8.92
C PRO A 320 -19.41 8.44 9.73
N GLY A 321 -20.35 7.64 9.26
CA GLY A 321 -21.61 7.39 9.96
C GLY A 321 -21.36 6.71 11.32
N ARG A 322 -22.20 7.02 12.30
CA ARG A 322 -22.21 6.33 13.59
C ARG A 322 -23.34 5.31 13.62
N LEU A 323 -23.06 4.13 14.15
CA LEU A 323 -24.14 3.15 14.37
C LEU A 323 -25.13 3.71 15.40
N LYS A 324 -26.40 3.79 15.04
CA LYS A 324 -27.47 4.32 15.93
C LYS A 324 -27.55 3.54 17.25
N ALA A 325 -27.25 2.24 17.22
CA ALA A 325 -27.20 1.39 18.41
C ALA A 325 -26.10 1.77 19.40
N LEU A 326 -25.02 2.42 18.94
CA LEU A 326 -23.92 2.90 19.77
C LEU A 326 -24.20 4.36 20.20
N GLY A 327 -25.17 4.55 21.10
CA GLY A 327 -25.37 5.83 21.79
C GLY A 327 -24.10 6.26 22.55
N LYS A 328 -23.96 7.57 22.86
CA LYS A 328 -22.74 8.12 23.49
C LYS A 328 -22.26 7.41 24.78
N ASN A 329 -23.11 6.62 25.43
CA ASN A 329 -22.85 5.94 26.72
C ASN A 329 -23.30 4.49 26.75
N SER A 330 -23.52 3.82 25.61
CA SER A 330 -23.93 2.41 25.61
C SER A 330 -22.71 1.52 25.71
N PRO A 331 -22.58 0.68 26.77
CA PRO A 331 -21.47 -0.25 26.91
C PRO A 331 -21.41 -1.21 25.71
N ILE A 332 -20.25 -1.28 25.05
CA ILE A 332 -20.12 -2.05 23.81
C ILE A 332 -20.35 -3.55 24.04
N PHE A 333 -19.91 -4.06 25.19
CA PHE A 333 -20.07 -5.48 25.52
C PHE A 333 -21.53 -5.88 25.69
N ASP A 334 -22.40 -5.00 26.23
CA ASP A 334 -23.82 -5.26 26.41
C ASP A 334 -24.55 -5.30 25.05
N LEU A 335 -24.16 -4.43 24.13
CA LEU A 335 -24.68 -4.42 22.77
C LEU A 335 -24.28 -5.69 22.00
N VAL A 336 -22.99 -6.02 22.04
CA VAL A 336 -22.44 -7.19 21.32
C VAL A 336 -22.98 -8.50 21.87
N ARG A 337 -23.34 -8.57 23.16
CA ARG A 337 -24.01 -9.72 23.78
C ARG A 337 -25.38 -9.94 23.18
N GLN A 338 -26.10 -8.86 22.84
CA GLN A 338 -27.43 -8.95 22.23
C GLN A 338 -27.37 -9.30 20.75
N SER A 339 -26.43 -8.69 20.00
CA SER A 339 -26.29 -8.89 18.57
C SER A 339 -24.87 -8.53 18.11
N PRO A 340 -24.26 -9.31 17.19
CA PRO A 340 -22.97 -8.95 16.61
C PRO A 340 -23.07 -7.63 15.85
N ILE A 341 -21.98 -6.86 15.88
CA ILE A 341 -21.86 -5.55 15.21
C ILE A 341 -20.98 -5.69 13.98
N LEU A 342 -21.53 -5.32 12.82
CA LEU A 342 -20.77 -5.21 11.56
C LEU A 342 -20.49 -3.74 11.26
N LEU A 343 -19.21 -3.43 11.02
CA LEU A 343 -18.72 -2.12 10.61
C LEU A 343 -18.21 -2.20 9.17
N HIS A 344 -18.46 -1.14 8.38
CA HIS A 344 -17.92 -1.00 7.04
C HIS A 344 -17.20 0.34 6.93
N HIS A 345 -15.87 0.32 7.09
CA HIS A 345 -15.00 1.49 6.97
C HIS A 345 -14.76 1.84 5.49
N PRO A 346 -14.51 3.10 5.14
CA PRO A 346 -14.52 4.32 5.96
C PRO A 346 -15.91 4.91 6.19
N TYR A 347 -16.95 4.33 5.58
CA TYR A 347 -18.32 4.82 5.60
C TYR A 347 -18.91 4.86 7.01
N GLN A 348 -18.53 3.91 7.86
CA GLN A 348 -18.80 3.89 9.29
C GLN A 348 -17.52 4.07 10.10
N SER A 349 -17.64 4.77 11.25
CA SER A 349 -16.49 5.10 12.12
C SER A 349 -15.76 3.85 12.62
N PHE A 350 -14.44 3.98 12.77
CA PHE A 350 -13.59 3.00 13.44
C PHE A 350 -13.64 3.10 14.98
N ASP A 351 -14.25 4.16 15.51
CA ASP A 351 -14.32 4.43 16.96
C ASP A 351 -14.87 3.24 17.78
N PRO A 352 -15.87 2.45 17.33
CA PRO A 352 -16.34 1.30 18.10
C PRO A 352 -15.26 0.26 18.39
N VAL A 353 -14.29 0.09 17.49
CA VAL A 353 -13.16 -0.83 17.71
C VAL A 353 -12.21 -0.26 18.77
N VAL A 354 -11.97 1.05 18.75
CA VAL A 354 -11.15 1.75 19.76
C VAL A 354 -11.85 1.72 21.11
N ASP A 355 -13.15 2.00 21.14
CA ASP A 355 -13.96 2.04 22.35
C ASP A 355 -14.05 0.66 23.01
N MET A 356 -14.12 -0.43 22.24
CA MET A 356 -14.04 -1.80 22.77
C MET A 356 -12.77 -2.02 23.61
N ILE A 357 -11.62 -1.54 23.14
CA ILE A 357 -10.36 -1.70 23.87
C ILE A 357 -10.26 -0.70 25.04
N ARG A 358 -10.76 0.53 24.88
CA ARG A 358 -10.80 1.53 25.96
C ARG A 358 -11.74 1.09 27.10
N GLU A 359 -12.92 0.57 26.77
CA GLU A 359 -13.85 0.02 27.74
C GLU A 359 -13.24 -1.20 28.44
N ALA A 360 -12.61 -2.10 27.68
CA ALA A 360 -11.89 -3.24 28.24
C ALA A 360 -10.77 -2.82 29.22
N ALA A 361 -10.09 -1.71 28.95
CA ALA A 361 -9.05 -1.20 29.83
C ALA A 361 -9.62 -0.64 31.16
N ALA A 362 -10.82 -0.06 31.12
CA ALA A 362 -11.45 0.59 32.26
C ALA A 362 -12.34 -0.37 33.10
N ASP A 363 -12.93 -1.38 32.49
CA ASP A 363 -13.88 -2.30 33.12
C ASP A 363 -13.18 -3.28 34.08
N PRO A 364 -13.46 -3.25 35.40
CA PRO A 364 -12.87 -4.17 36.36
C PRO A 364 -13.23 -5.65 36.15
N ALA A 365 -14.31 -5.95 35.44
CA ALA A 365 -14.72 -7.30 35.11
C ALA A 365 -13.88 -7.93 33.98
N VAL A 366 -13.14 -7.13 33.21
CA VAL A 366 -12.22 -7.60 32.18
C VAL A 366 -10.94 -8.10 32.80
N LEU A 367 -10.59 -9.35 32.50
CA LEU A 367 -9.40 -10.04 33.01
C LEU A 367 -8.24 -10.06 32.02
N ALA A 368 -8.55 -10.18 30.72
CA ALA A 368 -7.52 -10.27 29.69
C ALA A 368 -7.92 -9.57 28.39
N VAL A 369 -6.91 -9.02 27.71
CA VAL A 369 -7.02 -8.46 26.35
C VAL A 369 -5.90 -9.03 25.50
N LYS A 370 -6.24 -9.60 24.34
CA LYS A 370 -5.25 -10.09 23.35
C LYS A 370 -5.48 -9.40 22.03
N MET A 371 -4.41 -8.98 21.34
CA MET A 371 -4.53 -8.24 20.09
C MET A 371 -3.34 -8.47 19.15
N THR A 372 -3.62 -8.53 17.84
CA THR A 372 -2.57 -8.53 16.81
C THR A 372 -2.31 -7.10 16.32
N ILE A 373 -1.05 -6.73 16.15
CA ILE A 373 -0.63 -5.43 15.60
C ILE A 373 0.25 -5.67 14.39
N TYR A 374 -0.21 -5.21 13.22
CA TYR A 374 0.56 -5.24 11.97
C TYR A 374 1.04 -3.84 11.55
N ARG A 375 0.15 -2.86 11.54
CA ARG A 375 0.41 -1.43 11.28
C ARG A 375 -0.56 -0.60 12.09
N THR A 376 -0.04 0.25 12.95
CA THR A 376 -0.86 1.17 13.77
C THR A 376 -0.55 2.64 13.49
N GLY A 377 0.55 2.93 12.80
CA GLY A 377 1.05 4.28 12.59
C GLY A 377 1.63 4.91 13.86
N THR A 378 2.04 6.16 13.75
CA THR A 378 2.66 6.92 14.86
C THR A 378 1.66 7.48 15.85
N ARG A 379 0.38 7.61 15.47
CA ARG A 379 -0.72 8.18 16.28
C ARG A 379 -1.83 7.14 16.49
N SER A 380 -1.51 6.07 17.21
CA SER A 380 -2.50 5.03 17.56
C SER A 380 -3.15 5.35 18.89
N GLU A 381 -4.47 5.26 18.99
CA GLU A 381 -5.21 5.32 20.27
C GLU A 381 -5.36 3.94 20.91
N LEU A 382 -5.18 2.86 20.13
CA LEU A 382 -5.29 1.50 20.62
C LEU A 382 -4.10 1.11 21.52
N VAL A 383 -2.87 1.52 21.14
CA VAL A 383 -1.68 1.18 21.94
C VAL A 383 -1.72 1.80 23.34
N PRO A 384 -2.02 3.10 23.52
CA PRO A 384 -2.23 3.67 24.86
C PRO A 384 -3.34 2.98 25.66
N ALA A 385 -4.43 2.53 25.00
CA ALA A 385 -5.49 1.79 25.67
C ALA A 385 -5.04 0.41 26.16
N LEU A 386 -4.23 -0.31 25.38
CA LEU A 386 -3.62 -1.57 25.79
C LEU A 386 -2.61 -1.38 26.94
N MET A 387 -1.80 -0.32 26.90
CA MET A 387 -0.89 0.02 27.98
C MET A 387 -1.67 0.32 29.28
N LYS A 388 -2.75 1.11 29.18
CA LYS A 388 -3.63 1.38 30.31
C LYS A 388 -4.24 0.10 30.90
N ALA A 389 -4.63 -0.85 30.06
CA ALA A 389 -5.13 -2.16 30.52
C ALA A 389 -4.05 -2.94 31.28
N ALA A 390 -2.83 -2.97 30.77
CA ALA A 390 -1.71 -3.66 31.42
C ALA A 390 -1.37 -3.02 32.79
N LEU A 391 -1.27 -1.69 32.84
CA LEU A 391 -1.02 -0.94 34.08
C LEU A 391 -2.17 -1.11 35.11
N ALA A 392 -3.39 -1.39 34.65
CA ALA A 392 -4.54 -1.73 35.52
C ALA A 392 -4.52 -3.17 36.02
N GLY A 393 -3.44 -3.93 35.77
CA GLY A 393 -3.26 -5.31 36.23
C GLY A 393 -3.97 -6.38 35.41
N LYS A 394 -4.48 -6.04 34.21
CA LYS A 394 -5.10 -7.01 33.30
C LYS A 394 -4.00 -7.80 32.54
N GLN A 395 -4.31 -9.04 32.19
CA GLN A 395 -3.46 -9.84 31.34
C GLN A 395 -3.54 -9.33 29.88
N VAL A 396 -2.55 -8.56 29.45
CA VAL A 396 -2.49 -8.03 28.08
C VAL A 396 -1.46 -8.81 27.27
N THR A 397 -1.89 -9.38 26.13
CA THR A 397 -1.00 -10.07 25.19
C THR A 397 -1.09 -9.40 23.83
N VAL A 398 0.03 -8.92 23.32
CA VAL A 398 0.07 -8.24 22.01
C VAL A 398 1.05 -8.96 21.09
N VAL A 399 0.54 -9.41 19.95
CA VAL A 399 1.37 -9.99 18.89
C VAL A 399 1.72 -8.88 17.91
N VAL A 400 2.99 -8.47 17.88
CA VAL A 400 3.48 -7.38 17.03
C VAL A 400 4.26 -7.96 15.85
N GLU A 401 3.81 -7.65 14.62
CA GLU A 401 4.54 -8.02 13.40
C GLU A 401 5.68 -7.02 13.14
N LEU A 402 6.90 -7.38 13.49
CA LEU A 402 8.06 -6.51 13.32
C LEU A 402 8.46 -6.30 11.87
N MET A 403 8.23 -7.29 11.00
CA MET A 403 8.55 -7.23 9.57
C MET A 403 7.41 -6.64 8.72
N ALA A 404 6.59 -5.76 9.30
CA ALA A 404 5.58 -5.00 8.56
C ALA A 404 6.27 -3.94 7.71
N ARG A 405 6.42 -4.20 6.41
CA ARG A 405 7.21 -3.39 5.46
C ARG A 405 6.88 -1.90 5.57
N PHE A 406 7.91 -1.05 5.77
CA PHE A 406 7.89 0.40 5.98
C PHE A 406 7.29 0.88 7.32
N ASP A 407 6.86 -0.02 8.20
CA ASP A 407 6.40 0.28 9.55
C ASP A 407 7.26 -0.37 10.64
N GLU A 408 8.38 -1.01 10.27
CA GLU A 408 9.23 -1.78 11.16
C GLU A 408 9.70 -0.97 12.37
N ALA A 409 10.21 0.25 12.12
CA ALA A 409 10.70 1.14 13.19
C ALA A 409 9.60 1.55 14.19
N ASN A 410 8.39 1.85 13.68
CA ASN A 410 7.25 2.17 14.53
C ASN A 410 6.82 0.98 15.38
N ASN A 411 6.77 -0.22 14.79
CA ASN A 411 6.36 -1.43 15.48
C ASN A 411 7.36 -1.84 16.56
N VAL A 412 8.66 -1.68 16.31
CA VAL A 412 9.71 -1.88 17.32
C VAL A 412 9.54 -0.94 18.51
N ASN A 413 9.25 0.34 18.24
CA ASN A 413 9.05 1.34 19.30
C ASN A 413 7.77 1.06 20.13
N TRP A 414 6.66 0.72 19.48
CA TRP A 414 5.43 0.35 20.18
C TRP A 414 5.57 -0.92 21.01
N ALA A 415 6.28 -1.92 20.49
CA ALA A 415 6.55 -3.14 21.23
C ALA A 415 7.30 -2.85 22.53
N LYS A 416 8.33 -2.00 22.49
CA LYS A 416 9.08 -1.57 23.68
C LYS A 416 8.19 -0.90 24.73
N GLN A 417 7.34 0.06 24.31
CA GLN A 417 6.45 0.77 25.22
C GLN A 417 5.41 -0.16 25.87
N LEU A 418 4.90 -1.14 25.12
CA LEU A 418 3.96 -2.13 25.65
C LEU A 418 4.62 -3.04 26.68
N GLU A 419 5.87 -3.49 26.44
CA GLU A 419 6.65 -4.27 27.42
C GLU A 419 6.91 -3.47 28.71
N GLU A 420 7.30 -2.20 28.57
CA GLU A 420 7.52 -1.29 29.71
C GLU A 420 6.25 -1.07 30.54
N ALA A 421 5.07 -1.14 29.91
CA ALA A 421 3.77 -1.07 30.60
C ALA A 421 3.33 -2.40 31.23
N GLY A 422 4.11 -3.49 31.06
CA GLY A 422 3.81 -4.80 31.64
C GLY A 422 2.97 -5.72 30.74
N ALA A 423 2.80 -5.41 29.45
CA ALA A 423 2.13 -6.30 28.50
C ALA A 423 3.07 -7.43 28.03
N HIS A 424 2.52 -8.61 27.77
CA HIS A 424 3.24 -9.68 27.08
C HIS A 424 3.28 -9.39 25.59
N VAL A 425 4.46 -9.09 25.06
CA VAL A 425 4.67 -8.84 23.64
C VAL A 425 5.30 -10.04 22.97
N VAL A 426 4.70 -10.49 21.87
CA VAL A 426 5.20 -11.59 21.02
C VAL A 426 5.57 -11.00 19.67
N TYR A 427 6.79 -11.25 19.20
CA TYR A 427 7.35 -10.70 17.97
C TYR A 427 7.09 -11.60 16.77
N GLY A 428 5.80 -11.74 16.39
CA GLY A 428 5.42 -12.58 15.26
C GLY A 428 5.57 -14.08 15.53
N VAL A 429 5.64 -14.86 14.45
CA VAL A 429 5.87 -16.29 14.45
C VAL A 429 6.98 -16.59 13.46
N PHE A 430 7.99 -17.35 13.89
CA PHE A 430 9.13 -17.72 13.07
C PHE A 430 8.69 -18.31 11.71
N GLY A 431 9.24 -17.79 10.60
CA GLY A 431 8.91 -18.20 9.24
C GLY A 431 7.54 -17.75 8.71
N TYR A 432 6.71 -17.09 9.53
CA TYR A 432 5.38 -16.64 9.15
C TYR A 432 5.13 -15.19 9.57
N LYS A 433 4.53 -14.38 8.69
CA LYS A 433 4.09 -13.03 9.05
C LYS A 433 2.67 -13.06 9.61
N VAL A 434 2.47 -12.48 10.78
CA VAL A 434 1.14 -12.37 11.40
C VAL A 434 0.37 -11.24 10.74
N HIS A 435 -0.61 -11.60 9.90
CA HIS A 435 -1.40 -10.62 9.14
C HIS A 435 -2.91 -10.66 9.49
N ALA A 436 -3.36 -11.60 10.27
CA ALA A 436 -4.72 -11.63 10.82
C ALA A 436 -4.98 -10.38 11.68
N LYS A 437 -6.18 -9.80 11.57
CA LYS A 437 -6.62 -8.64 12.35
C LYS A 437 -7.67 -9.14 13.33
N MET A 438 -7.22 -9.42 14.55
CA MET A 438 -8.08 -9.94 15.60
C MET A 438 -7.72 -9.34 16.96
N ALA A 439 -8.77 -9.09 17.75
CA ALA A 439 -8.68 -8.74 19.15
C ALA A 439 -9.64 -9.60 19.95
N LEU A 440 -9.27 -9.95 21.17
CA LEU A 440 -10.07 -10.77 22.08
C LEU A 440 -10.06 -10.13 23.47
N VAL A 441 -11.25 -9.92 24.03
CA VAL A 441 -11.47 -9.49 25.41
C VAL A 441 -12.12 -10.64 26.20
N ILE A 442 -11.57 -10.94 27.36
CA ILE A 442 -12.10 -11.94 28.28
C ILE A 442 -12.61 -11.23 29.53
N ARG A 443 -13.91 -11.34 29.77
CA ARG A 443 -14.64 -10.66 30.83
C ARG A 443 -15.31 -11.68 31.74
N ARG A 444 -15.39 -11.41 33.03
CA ARG A 444 -16.13 -12.22 34.00
C ARG A 444 -17.54 -11.64 34.18
N GLU A 445 -18.56 -12.42 33.85
CA GLU A 445 -19.95 -12.06 33.96
C GLU A 445 -20.70 -13.15 34.73
N ASP A 446 -21.36 -12.78 35.81
CA ASP A 446 -22.12 -13.73 36.67
C ASP A 446 -21.28 -14.97 37.08
N GLY A 447 -19.99 -14.75 37.35
CA GLY A 447 -19.06 -15.83 37.73
C GLY A 447 -18.48 -16.63 36.56
N VAL A 448 -18.97 -16.44 35.32
CA VAL A 448 -18.55 -17.14 34.09
C VAL A 448 -17.65 -16.26 33.23
N LEU A 449 -16.67 -16.88 32.56
CA LEU A 449 -15.82 -16.17 31.60
C LEU A 449 -16.53 -16.09 30.25
N LYS A 450 -16.83 -14.86 29.82
CA LYS A 450 -17.35 -14.52 28.50
C LYS A 450 -16.25 -13.94 27.64
N ARG A 451 -16.33 -14.16 26.32
CA ARG A 451 -15.36 -13.70 25.34
C ARG A 451 -16.03 -12.81 24.31
N TYR A 452 -15.34 -11.74 23.95
CA TYR A 452 -15.73 -10.80 22.91
C TYR A 452 -14.58 -10.66 21.93
N ALA A 453 -14.85 -10.80 20.65
CA ALA A 453 -13.80 -10.70 19.62
C ALA A 453 -14.13 -9.65 18.58
N HIS A 454 -13.10 -8.96 18.11
CA HIS A 454 -13.13 -8.22 16.86
C HIS A 454 -12.30 -8.96 15.81
N LEU A 455 -12.85 -9.11 14.60
CA LEU A 455 -12.20 -9.69 13.43
C LEU A 455 -12.37 -8.74 12.24
N GLY A 456 -11.27 -8.34 11.60
CA GLY A 456 -11.29 -7.36 10.53
C GLY A 456 -10.57 -7.78 9.27
N THR A 457 -10.96 -7.19 8.15
CA THR A 457 -10.22 -7.30 6.88
C THR A 457 -9.05 -6.33 6.83
N GLY A 458 -9.14 -5.20 7.54
CA GLY A 458 -8.18 -4.09 7.56
C GLY A 458 -7.37 -3.96 8.85
N ASN A 459 -6.25 -3.24 8.75
CA ASN A 459 -5.33 -3.02 9.87
C ASN A 459 -5.95 -2.13 10.96
N TYR A 460 -5.49 -2.29 12.18
CA TYR A 460 -5.83 -1.44 13.34
C TYR A 460 -5.13 -0.08 13.28
N HIS A 461 -5.48 0.73 12.26
CA HIS A 461 -4.86 2.02 11.99
C HIS A 461 -5.92 3.07 11.67
N GLN A 462 -6.20 3.98 12.61
CA GLN A 462 -7.24 5.01 12.49
C GLN A 462 -7.09 5.90 11.25
N GLY A 463 -5.87 6.22 10.84
CA GLY A 463 -5.62 7.02 9.64
C GLY A 463 -6.02 6.28 8.36
N THR A 464 -5.65 5.00 8.22
CA THR A 464 -6.01 4.22 7.04
C THR A 464 -7.48 3.82 7.01
N SER A 465 -8.13 3.63 8.17
CA SER A 465 -9.56 3.32 8.24
C SER A 465 -10.47 4.45 7.74
N ARG A 466 -9.94 5.67 7.52
CA ARG A 466 -10.64 6.80 6.89
C ARG A 466 -10.54 6.80 5.36
N ILE A 467 -9.70 5.95 4.79
CA ILE A 467 -9.37 5.94 3.36
C ILE A 467 -9.59 4.54 2.75
N TYR A 468 -9.35 3.47 3.51
CA TYR A 468 -9.44 2.08 3.07
C TYR A 468 -10.84 1.53 3.35
N THR A 469 -11.41 0.84 2.35
CA THR A 469 -12.66 0.11 2.59
C THR A 469 -12.34 -1.22 3.26
N ASP A 470 -12.94 -1.46 4.42
CA ASP A 470 -12.73 -2.68 5.20
C ASP A 470 -13.97 -3.04 6.02
N PHE A 471 -14.18 -4.34 6.23
CA PHE A 471 -15.17 -4.83 7.16
C PHE A 471 -14.55 -5.18 8.52
N GLY A 472 -15.29 -4.89 9.59
CA GLY A 472 -14.99 -5.32 10.95
C GLY A 472 -16.23 -5.96 11.61
N LEU A 473 -16.04 -7.11 12.22
CA LEU A 473 -17.08 -7.82 12.98
C LEU A 473 -16.71 -7.83 14.45
N ILE A 474 -17.56 -7.28 15.33
CA ILE A 474 -17.47 -7.45 16.78
C ILE A 474 -18.53 -8.47 17.19
N THR A 475 -18.13 -9.53 17.89
CA THR A 475 -19.02 -10.66 18.21
C THR A 475 -18.73 -11.29 19.57
N ALA A 476 -19.78 -11.82 20.18
CA ALA A 476 -19.74 -12.69 21.36
C ALA A 476 -20.07 -14.15 21.03
N ASP A 477 -20.11 -14.53 19.73
CA ASP A 477 -20.34 -15.93 19.31
C ASP A 477 -19.32 -16.85 19.97
N GLU A 478 -19.78 -17.82 20.76
CA GLU A 478 -18.93 -18.67 21.60
C GLU A 478 -17.92 -19.49 20.78
N GLN A 479 -18.31 -19.95 19.58
CA GLN A 479 -17.44 -20.75 18.72
C GLN A 479 -16.38 -19.88 18.03
N ILE A 480 -16.78 -18.72 17.50
CA ILE A 480 -15.84 -17.77 16.88
C ILE A 480 -14.83 -17.26 17.92
N THR A 481 -15.30 -16.86 19.10
CA THR A 481 -14.42 -16.33 20.15
C THR A 481 -13.50 -17.40 20.76
N ALA A 482 -13.96 -18.66 20.81
CA ALA A 482 -13.11 -19.81 21.19
C ALA A 482 -12.01 -20.04 20.14
N ASP A 483 -12.37 -19.98 18.86
CA ASP A 483 -11.41 -20.12 17.76
C ASP A 483 -10.34 -19.01 17.79
N VAL A 484 -10.76 -17.74 18.01
CA VAL A 484 -9.82 -16.61 18.18
C VAL A 484 -8.88 -16.84 19.34
N ASN A 485 -9.38 -17.37 20.49
CA ASN A 485 -8.51 -17.70 21.61
C ASN A 485 -7.52 -18.83 21.27
N THR A 486 -7.97 -19.86 20.55
CA THR A 486 -7.12 -20.95 20.05
C THR A 486 -6.01 -20.41 19.16
N LEU A 487 -6.35 -19.50 18.22
CA LEU A 487 -5.35 -18.84 17.36
C LEU A 487 -4.30 -18.05 18.15
N PHE A 488 -4.73 -17.30 19.17
CA PHE A 488 -3.74 -16.62 20.05
C PHE A 488 -2.83 -17.60 20.76
N MET A 489 -3.36 -18.72 21.27
CA MET A 489 -2.53 -19.75 21.92
C MET A 489 -1.52 -20.39 20.95
N GLU A 490 -1.93 -20.64 19.72
CA GLU A 490 -1.01 -21.16 18.68
C GLU A 490 0.10 -20.18 18.34
N ILE A 491 -0.24 -18.89 18.17
CA ILE A 491 0.72 -17.84 17.82
C ILE A 491 1.73 -17.59 18.96
N THR A 492 1.28 -17.70 20.22
CA THR A 492 2.11 -17.36 21.39
C THR A 492 2.75 -18.57 22.06
N GLY A 493 2.19 -19.75 21.94
CA GLY A 493 2.57 -20.92 22.73
C GLY A 493 3.37 -21.99 21.97
N LEU A 494 3.62 -21.83 20.67
CA LEU A 494 4.35 -22.79 19.83
C LEU A 494 3.73 -24.21 19.85
N GLY A 495 2.43 -24.32 20.15
CA GLY A 495 1.70 -25.57 20.18
C GLY A 495 1.31 -26.08 18.78
N LYS A 496 0.83 -27.33 18.72
CA LYS A 496 0.25 -27.86 17.47
C LYS A 496 -1.03 -27.09 17.12
N PRO A 497 -1.37 -26.94 15.82
CA PRO A 497 -2.60 -26.30 15.39
C PRO A 497 -3.82 -26.97 16.03
N GLY A 498 -4.67 -26.17 16.68
CA GLY A 498 -5.92 -26.63 17.26
C GLY A 498 -6.99 -26.83 16.19
N ARG A 499 -8.01 -27.64 16.52
CA ARG A 499 -9.20 -27.72 15.67
C ARG A 499 -10.06 -26.47 15.87
N LEU A 500 -10.30 -25.72 14.79
CA LEU A 500 -11.21 -24.58 14.78
C LEU A 500 -12.65 -25.05 14.48
N ASN A 501 -13.63 -24.36 15.05
CA ASN A 501 -15.06 -24.67 14.90
C ASN A 501 -15.66 -23.97 13.68
N LYS A 502 -15.40 -22.67 13.52
CA LYS A 502 -16.00 -21.81 12.49
C LYS A 502 -14.96 -21.08 11.63
N LEU A 503 -13.85 -20.63 12.23
CA LEU A 503 -12.82 -19.88 11.50
C LEU A 503 -12.00 -20.80 10.61
N TYR A 504 -11.50 -20.21 9.53
CA TYR A 504 -10.46 -20.81 8.70
C TYR A 504 -9.20 -19.98 8.80
N GLN A 505 -8.04 -20.63 8.91
CA GLN A 505 -6.76 -19.96 9.08
C GLN A 505 -5.71 -20.41 8.06
N SER A 506 -4.84 -19.52 7.66
CA SER A 506 -3.59 -19.85 7.02
C SER A 506 -2.50 -20.08 8.08
N PRO A 507 -1.55 -21.02 7.82
CA PRO A 507 -1.36 -21.78 6.57
C PRO A 507 -2.13 -23.12 6.51
N PHE A 508 -3.03 -23.43 7.42
CA PHE A 508 -3.52 -24.80 7.64
C PHE A 508 -4.83 -25.13 6.89
N THR A 509 -5.87 -24.29 7.03
CA THR A 509 -7.24 -24.64 6.58
C THR A 509 -7.80 -23.70 5.52
N LEU A 510 -7.32 -22.45 5.42
CA LEU A 510 -7.92 -21.42 4.56
C LEU A 510 -7.83 -21.77 3.07
N HIS A 511 -6.66 -22.19 2.58
CA HIS A 511 -6.48 -22.58 1.19
C HIS A 511 -7.38 -23.78 0.84
N LYS A 512 -7.39 -24.80 1.69
CA LYS A 512 -8.25 -25.98 1.53
C LYS A 512 -9.73 -25.61 1.48
N MET A 513 -10.16 -24.66 2.32
CA MET A 513 -11.53 -24.15 2.33
C MET A 513 -11.88 -23.51 0.98
N VAL A 514 -11.04 -22.62 0.46
CA VAL A 514 -11.29 -21.94 -0.83
C VAL A 514 -11.40 -22.97 -1.95
N ILE A 515 -10.43 -23.88 -2.07
CA ILE A 515 -10.44 -24.94 -3.10
C ILE A 515 -11.68 -25.85 -2.95
N GLY A 516 -12.03 -26.25 -1.73
CA GLY A 516 -13.19 -27.10 -1.46
C GLY A 516 -14.51 -26.41 -1.81
N ARG A 517 -14.65 -25.11 -1.54
CA ARG A 517 -15.85 -24.34 -1.91
C ARG A 517 -15.97 -24.17 -3.43
N ILE A 518 -14.87 -23.89 -4.13
CA ILE A 518 -14.85 -23.84 -5.60
C ILE A 518 -15.23 -25.21 -6.20
N ALA A 519 -14.68 -26.30 -5.68
CA ALA A 519 -15.00 -27.64 -6.12
C ALA A 519 -16.48 -27.98 -5.88
N ARG A 520 -17.05 -27.59 -4.74
CA ARG A 520 -18.48 -27.81 -4.47
C ARG A 520 -19.38 -27.07 -5.47
N GLU A 521 -19.08 -25.79 -5.78
CA GLU A 521 -19.84 -25.07 -6.82
C GLU A 521 -19.70 -25.76 -8.19
N THR A 522 -18.51 -26.29 -8.49
CA THR A 522 -18.30 -27.08 -9.73
C THR A 522 -19.21 -28.31 -9.80
N GLU A 523 -19.36 -29.05 -8.70
CA GLU A 523 -20.26 -30.22 -8.65
C GLU A 523 -21.74 -29.80 -8.70
N HIS A 524 -22.11 -28.65 -8.10
CA HIS A 524 -23.46 -28.10 -8.26
C HIS A 524 -23.78 -27.79 -9.72
N ALA A 525 -22.88 -27.13 -10.45
CA ALA A 525 -23.05 -26.81 -11.86
C ALA A 525 -23.17 -28.08 -12.73
N LYS A 526 -22.31 -29.08 -12.51
CA LYS A 526 -22.40 -30.39 -13.20
C LYS A 526 -23.72 -31.11 -12.94
N ALA A 527 -24.29 -30.92 -11.74
CA ALA A 527 -25.58 -31.47 -11.38
C ALA A 527 -26.80 -30.63 -11.86
N GLY A 528 -26.56 -29.60 -12.69
CA GLY A 528 -27.61 -28.68 -13.19
C GLY A 528 -28.20 -27.76 -12.13
N LYS A 529 -27.55 -27.62 -10.96
CA LYS A 529 -27.97 -26.71 -9.89
C LYS A 529 -27.38 -25.32 -10.09
N PRO A 530 -28.05 -24.26 -9.57
CA PRO A 530 -27.48 -22.93 -9.56
C PRO A 530 -26.12 -22.93 -8.85
N ALA A 531 -25.09 -22.41 -9.52
CA ALA A 531 -23.73 -22.35 -9.00
C ALA A 531 -23.09 -21.02 -9.34
N ARG A 532 -22.62 -20.31 -8.31
CA ARG A 532 -22.02 -18.98 -8.46
C ARG A 532 -20.91 -18.77 -7.44
N ILE A 533 -19.85 -18.08 -7.87
CA ILE A 533 -18.77 -17.60 -7.01
C ILE A 533 -18.67 -16.09 -7.21
N THR A 534 -18.74 -15.33 -6.12
CA THR A 534 -18.47 -13.90 -6.13
C THR A 534 -17.41 -13.60 -5.09
N ALA A 535 -16.28 -12.97 -5.50
CA ALA A 535 -15.21 -12.70 -4.55
C ALA A 535 -14.58 -11.33 -4.81
N LYS A 536 -14.33 -10.58 -3.73
CA LYS A 536 -13.61 -9.31 -3.71
C LYS A 536 -12.31 -9.47 -2.96
N MET A 537 -11.21 -8.94 -3.53
CA MET A 537 -9.87 -9.01 -2.93
C MET A 537 -8.93 -7.99 -3.58
N ASN A 538 -7.72 -7.82 -3.02
CA ASN A 538 -6.74 -6.93 -3.64
C ASN A 538 -5.94 -7.63 -4.74
N SER A 539 -5.68 -8.95 -4.61
CA SER A 539 -4.85 -9.68 -5.57
C SER A 539 -5.28 -11.14 -5.72
N LEU A 540 -5.27 -11.61 -6.96
CA LEU A 540 -5.50 -13.00 -7.34
C LEU A 540 -4.33 -13.49 -8.20
N ILE A 541 -3.43 -14.28 -7.61
CA ILE A 541 -2.21 -14.77 -8.30
C ILE A 541 -1.82 -16.20 -7.88
N GLU A 542 -2.61 -16.88 -7.04
CA GLU A 542 -2.30 -18.24 -6.61
C GLU A 542 -2.69 -19.25 -7.70
N PRO A 543 -1.72 -20.02 -8.28
CA PRO A 543 -1.99 -20.81 -9.48
C PRO A 543 -3.04 -21.91 -9.30
N THR A 544 -3.05 -22.59 -8.14
CA THR A 544 -3.99 -23.72 -7.94
C THR A 544 -5.42 -23.23 -7.76
N VAL A 545 -5.63 -22.04 -7.18
CA VAL A 545 -6.95 -21.38 -7.12
C VAL A 545 -7.40 -20.95 -8.52
N ILE A 546 -6.50 -20.36 -9.32
CA ILE A 546 -6.80 -19.94 -10.69
C ILE A 546 -7.22 -21.15 -11.54
N GLU A 547 -6.49 -22.26 -11.46
CA GLU A 547 -6.83 -23.51 -12.16
C GLU A 547 -8.17 -24.11 -11.66
N ALA A 548 -8.45 -24.00 -10.37
CA ALA A 548 -9.75 -24.41 -9.82
C ALA A 548 -10.90 -23.57 -10.38
N LEU A 549 -10.73 -22.25 -10.48
CA LEU A 549 -11.70 -21.33 -11.09
C LEU A 549 -11.91 -21.62 -12.58
N TYR A 550 -10.86 -21.94 -13.33
CA TYR A 550 -10.97 -22.35 -14.74
C TYR A 550 -11.79 -23.63 -14.88
N ARG A 551 -11.53 -24.65 -14.05
CA ARG A 551 -12.33 -25.87 -14.05
C ARG A 551 -13.81 -25.62 -13.68
N ALA A 552 -14.05 -24.73 -12.72
CA ALA A 552 -15.40 -24.32 -12.32
C ALA A 552 -16.13 -23.61 -13.48
N SER A 553 -15.44 -22.67 -14.14
CA SER A 553 -15.99 -21.97 -15.32
C SER A 553 -16.35 -22.95 -16.45
N ALA A 554 -15.43 -23.88 -16.77
CA ALA A 554 -15.67 -24.90 -17.80
C ALA A 554 -16.87 -25.83 -17.44
N ALA A 555 -17.19 -26.00 -16.17
CA ALA A 555 -18.38 -26.73 -15.70
C ALA A 555 -19.66 -25.90 -15.69
N GLY A 556 -19.61 -24.60 -16.01
CA GLY A 556 -20.77 -23.69 -16.09
C GLY A 556 -20.99 -22.80 -14.86
N VAL A 557 -20.10 -22.81 -13.87
CA VAL A 557 -20.19 -21.91 -12.70
C VAL A 557 -20.04 -20.46 -13.16
N GLN A 558 -20.94 -19.59 -12.75
CA GLN A 558 -20.83 -18.14 -12.97
C GLN A 558 -19.90 -17.51 -11.94
N ILE A 559 -18.85 -16.83 -12.40
CA ILE A 559 -17.77 -16.33 -11.52
C ILE A 559 -17.57 -14.84 -11.76
N ASP A 560 -17.82 -14.05 -10.71
CA ASP A 560 -17.62 -12.62 -10.68
C ASP A 560 -16.53 -12.25 -9.68
N LEU A 561 -15.43 -11.68 -10.16
CA LEU A 561 -14.27 -11.33 -9.34
C LEU A 561 -14.05 -9.82 -9.34
N ILE A 562 -13.91 -9.26 -8.14
CA ILE A 562 -13.59 -7.83 -7.94
C ILE A 562 -12.16 -7.79 -7.40
N VAL A 563 -11.18 -7.55 -8.30
CA VAL A 563 -9.75 -7.59 -7.97
C VAL A 563 -9.15 -6.20 -8.20
N ARG A 564 -8.91 -5.48 -7.13
CA ARG A 564 -8.41 -4.09 -7.21
C ARG A 564 -7.06 -3.98 -7.91
N GLY A 565 -6.09 -4.80 -7.53
CA GLY A 565 -4.68 -4.70 -7.94
C GLY A 565 -4.29 -5.76 -8.95
N MET A 566 -3.43 -6.68 -8.53
CA MET A 566 -2.88 -7.73 -9.39
C MET A 566 -3.87 -8.86 -9.63
N CYS A 567 -4.08 -9.20 -10.90
CA CYS A 567 -4.81 -10.40 -11.33
C CYS A 567 -4.02 -11.09 -12.43
N THR A 568 -3.65 -12.36 -12.22
CA THR A 568 -2.95 -13.15 -13.23
C THR A 568 -3.86 -14.17 -13.92
N LEU A 569 -5.14 -14.24 -13.55
CA LEU A 569 -6.18 -14.99 -14.23
C LEU A 569 -6.55 -14.30 -15.55
N ARG A 570 -6.87 -15.07 -16.60
CA ARG A 570 -7.41 -14.57 -17.89
C ARG A 570 -8.91 -14.77 -17.91
N PRO A 571 -9.74 -13.71 -17.86
CA PRO A 571 -11.19 -13.84 -17.96
C PRO A 571 -11.67 -13.98 -19.41
N GLY A 572 -12.87 -14.49 -19.62
CA GLY A 572 -13.57 -14.45 -20.91
C GLY A 572 -12.96 -15.27 -22.05
N VAL A 573 -12.04 -16.19 -21.78
CA VAL A 573 -11.40 -17.03 -22.80
C VAL A 573 -12.30 -18.23 -23.10
N LYS A 574 -12.70 -18.39 -24.38
CA LYS A 574 -13.55 -19.49 -24.83
C LYS A 574 -12.95 -20.87 -24.50
N GLY A 575 -13.75 -21.73 -23.89
CA GLY A 575 -13.38 -23.08 -23.47
C GLY A 575 -12.47 -23.13 -22.24
N LEU A 576 -12.14 -21.99 -21.62
CA LEU A 576 -11.32 -21.92 -20.41
C LEU A 576 -12.01 -21.13 -19.28
N SER A 577 -12.36 -19.88 -19.55
CA SER A 577 -12.84 -18.92 -18.55
C SER A 577 -13.99 -18.04 -19.06
N GLU A 578 -14.79 -18.55 -19.99
CA GLU A 578 -15.88 -17.82 -20.62
C GLU A 578 -16.97 -17.35 -19.63
N ASN A 579 -17.09 -18.05 -18.49
CA ASN A 579 -17.99 -17.70 -17.41
C ASN A 579 -17.32 -16.88 -16.28
N ILE A 580 -16.08 -16.42 -16.47
CA ILE A 580 -15.37 -15.59 -15.50
C ILE A 580 -15.34 -14.15 -15.97
N ARG A 581 -15.80 -13.24 -15.11
CA ARG A 581 -15.67 -11.80 -15.27
C ARG A 581 -14.81 -11.25 -14.17
N VAL A 582 -13.89 -10.35 -14.51
CA VAL A 582 -13.01 -9.67 -13.54
C VAL A 582 -13.16 -8.17 -13.71
N ARG A 583 -13.36 -7.46 -12.60
CA ARG A 583 -13.34 -6.01 -12.55
C ARG A 583 -12.41 -5.49 -11.47
N SER A 584 -11.97 -4.26 -11.62
CA SER A 584 -11.19 -3.51 -10.64
C SER A 584 -11.89 -2.17 -10.41
N ILE A 585 -11.99 -1.74 -9.16
CA ILE A 585 -12.54 -0.42 -8.82
C ILE A 585 -11.40 0.42 -8.25
N VAL A 586 -11.21 1.60 -8.85
CA VAL A 586 -10.21 2.59 -8.41
C VAL A 586 -10.91 3.94 -8.32
N GLY A 587 -11.00 4.49 -7.14
CA GLY A 587 -11.68 5.75 -6.86
C GLY A 587 -11.04 6.48 -5.68
N ARG A 588 -11.81 7.35 -5.04
CA ARG A 588 -11.39 8.13 -3.87
C ARG A 588 -10.93 7.25 -2.72
N GLN A 589 -11.68 6.19 -2.43
CA GLN A 589 -11.38 5.23 -1.37
C GLN A 589 -10.56 4.07 -1.96
N LEU A 590 -9.64 3.51 -1.14
CA LEU A 590 -8.87 2.35 -1.53
C LEU A 590 -9.67 1.09 -1.22
N GLU A 591 -10.13 0.38 -2.24
CA GLU A 591 -10.84 -0.88 -2.11
C GLU A 591 -9.91 -1.96 -1.52
N HIS A 592 -10.11 -2.31 -0.24
CA HIS A 592 -9.19 -3.17 0.50
C HIS A 592 -9.85 -4.40 1.11
N ALA A 593 -11.15 -4.37 1.33
CA ALA A 593 -11.89 -5.49 1.91
C ALA A 593 -11.73 -6.78 1.10
N ARG A 594 -11.69 -7.93 1.81
CA ARG A 594 -11.77 -9.24 1.20
C ARG A 594 -13.06 -9.90 1.65
N VAL A 595 -13.89 -10.21 0.65
CA VAL A 595 -15.19 -10.86 0.84
C VAL A 595 -15.31 -12.01 -0.16
N TYR A 596 -15.64 -13.21 0.33
CA TYR A 596 -15.87 -14.38 -0.52
C TYR A 596 -17.29 -14.88 -0.30
N CYS A 597 -18.04 -15.09 -1.38
CA CYS A 597 -19.37 -15.64 -1.36
C CYS A 597 -19.46 -16.81 -2.36
N PHE A 598 -19.83 -17.98 -1.85
CA PHE A 598 -20.09 -19.18 -2.62
C PHE A 598 -21.57 -19.50 -2.50
N HIS A 599 -22.27 -19.63 -3.63
CA HIS A 599 -23.74 -19.72 -3.66
C HIS A 599 -24.32 -20.91 -2.87
N ASN A 600 -23.63 -22.05 -2.91
CA ASN A 600 -24.01 -23.23 -2.13
C ASN A 600 -25.49 -23.56 -2.20
N ASN A 601 -26.04 -23.64 -3.43
CA ASN A 601 -27.45 -23.95 -3.65
C ASN A 601 -28.43 -23.03 -2.88
N GLY A 602 -28.10 -21.73 -2.78
CA GLY A 602 -28.93 -20.70 -2.11
C GLY A 602 -28.58 -20.41 -0.65
N ALA A 603 -27.60 -21.11 -0.05
CA ALA A 603 -27.19 -20.86 1.34
C ALA A 603 -26.24 -19.66 1.48
N ASP A 604 -25.58 -19.25 0.40
CA ASP A 604 -24.63 -18.13 0.30
C ASP A 604 -23.57 -18.14 1.41
N ASP A 605 -22.65 -19.11 1.33
CA ASP A 605 -21.52 -19.19 2.26
C ASP A 605 -20.64 -17.96 2.11
N THR A 606 -20.77 -17.01 3.03
CA THR A 606 -20.15 -15.68 2.97
C THR A 606 -19.10 -15.52 4.05
N PHE A 607 -17.92 -15.02 3.65
CA PHE A 607 -16.77 -14.81 4.53
C PHE A 607 -16.19 -13.41 4.35
N ILE A 608 -15.78 -12.80 5.46
CA ILE A 608 -14.80 -11.68 5.45
C ILE A 608 -13.43 -12.24 5.79
N SER A 609 -12.36 -11.74 5.15
CA SER A 609 -11.02 -12.29 5.33
C SER A 609 -9.93 -11.23 5.36
N SER A 610 -8.81 -11.56 6.03
CA SER A 610 -7.58 -10.78 5.94
C SER A 610 -6.71 -11.18 4.74
N ALA A 611 -7.01 -12.32 4.08
CA ALA A 611 -6.22 -12.91 3.01
C ALA A 611 -6.65 -12.45 1.62
N ASP A 612 -5.69 -12.18 0.76
CA ASP A 612 -5.86 -12.24 -0.69
C ASP A 612 -5.63 -13.66 -1.20
N TRP A 613 -6.04 -13.98 -2.42
CA TRP A 613 -5.76 -15.29 -3.03
C TRP A 613 -4.38 -15.30 -3.67
N MET A 614 -3.38 -15.31 -2.78
CA MET A 614 -1.95 -15.30 -3.10
C MET A 614 -1.23 -16.39 -2.33
N GLY A 615 -0.22 -17.02 -2.94
CA GLY A 615 0.57 -18.06 -2.28
C GLY A 615 1.15 -17.62 -0.93
N ARG A 616 1.69 -16.39 -0.83
CA ARG A 616 2.20 -15.87 0.44
C ARG A 616 1.12 -15.75 1.53
N ASN A 617 -0.13 -15.41 1.19
CA ASN A 617 -1.22 -15.33 2.15
C ASN A 617 -1.66 -16.72 2.63
N PHE A 618 -1.69 -17.69 1.71
CA PHE A 618 -2.10 -19.05 2.06
C PHE A 618 -1.03 -19.88 2.77
N PHE A 619 0.28 -19.63 2.53
CA PHE A 619 1.34 -20.54 2.95
C PHE A 619 2.46 -19.90 3.78
N ARG A 620 2.56 -18.57 3.83
CA ARG A 620 3.65 -17.84 4.49
C ARG A 620 3.15 -16.75 5.45
N ARG A 621 1.86 -16.73 5.73
CA ARG A 621 1.23 -15.78 6.65
C ARG A 621 0.23 -16.46 7.54
N ILE A 622 -0.04 -15.86 8.69
CA ILE A 622 -1.18 -16.18 9.54
C ILE A 622 -2.30 -15.22 9.17
N GLU A 623 -3.33 -15.77 8.56
CA GLU A 623 -4.52 -15.06 8.08
C GLU A 623 -5.78 -15.73 8.61
N THR A 624 -6.90 -15.00 8.60
CA THR A 624 -8.20 -15.57 9.00
C THR A 624 -9.27 -15.30 7.94
N ALA A 625 -10.20 -16.25 7.79
CA ALA A 625 -11.49 -16.04 7.15
C ALA A 625 -12.60 -16.37 8.15
N THR A 626 -13.50 -15.41 8.34
CA THR A 626 -14.58 -15.43 9.31
C THR A 626 -15.91 -15.59 8.58
N PRO A 627 -16.69 -16.65 8.82
CA PRO A 627 -18.01 -16.80 8.24
C PRO A 627 -18.99 -15.78 8.85
N ILE A 628 -19.81 -15.18 8.02
CA ILE A 628 -20.91 -14.32 8.46
C ILE A 628 -22.18 -15.15 8.52
N THR A 629 -22.52 -15.58 9.71
CA THR A 629 -23.64 -16.52 9.94
C THR A 629 -24.98 -15.83 10.24
N ALA A 630 -24.95 -14.61 10.83
CA ALA A 630 -26.16 -13.84 11.11
C ALA A 630 -26.81 -13.38 9.78
N PRO A 631 -28.07 -13.74 9.47
CA PRO A 631 -28.69 -13.51 8.16
C PRO A 631 -28.67 -12.04 7.72
N GLU A 632 -28.98 -11.11 8.64
CA GLU A 632 -29.04 -9.69 8.31
C GLU A 632 -27.64 -9.11 8.04
N LEU A 633 -26.61 -9.54 8.77
CA LEU A 633 -25.23 -9.13 8.51
C LEU A 633 -24.70 -9.75 7.23
N LYS A 634 -25.09 -11.00 6.92
CA LYS A 634 -24.74 -11.65 5.66
C LYS A 634 -25.29 -10.88 4.46
N LYS A 635 -26.58 -10.49 4.49
CA LYS A 635 -27.19 -9.64 3.45
C LYS A 635 -26.43 -8.34 3.27
N ARG A 636 -26.05 -7.68 4.38
CA ARG A 636 -25.26 -6.45 4.34
C ARG A 636 -23.91 -6.67 3.67
N VAL A 637 -23.15 -7.70 4.07
CA VAL A 637 -21.82 -7.99 3.50
C VAL A 637 -21.92 -8.30 2.00
N ILE A 638 -22.93 -9.08 1.58
CA ILE A 638 -23.16 -9.38 0.16
C ILE A 638 -23.50 -8.10 -0.60
N ARG A 639 -24.48 -7.32 -0.13
CA ARG A 639 -24.91 -6.09 -0.79
C ARG A 639 -23.78 -5.05 -0.85
N GLU A 640 -23.23 -4.68 0.33
CA GLU A 640 -22.27 -3.59 0.46
C GLU A 640 -20.88 -3.97 -0.10
N GLY A 641 -20.46 -5.22 0.05
CA GLY A 641 -19.14 -5.68 -0.34
C GLY A 641 -19.04 -6.21 -1.78
N LEU A 642 -20.12 -6.75 -2.33
CA LEU A 642 -20.12 -7.46 -3.61
C LEU A 642 -21.09 -6.87 -4.63
N GLU A 643 -22.41 -6.85 -4.34
CA GLU A 643 -23.43 -6.48 -5.33
C GLU A 643 -23.28 -5.04 -5.81
N MET A 644 -23.13 -4.07 -4.89
CA MET A 644 -22.92 -2.67 -5.25
C MET A 644 -21.61 -2.48 -6.03
N ALA A 645 -20.57 -3.25 -5.71
CA ALA A 645 -19.32 -3.22 -6.47
C ALA A 645 -19.46 -3.84 -7.87
N LEU A 646 -20.33 -4.83 -8.04
CA LEU A 646 -20.66 -5.40 -9.36
C LEU A 646 -21.56 -4.49 -10.18
N ALA A 647 -22.34 -3.62 -9.54
CA ALA A 647 -23.18 -2.65 -10.21
C ALA A 647 -22.42 -1.39 -10.65
N ASP A 648 -21.25 -1.09 -10.05
CA ASP A 648 -20.48 0.13 -10.38
C ASP A 648 -20.16 0.22 -11.88
N ASN A 649 -20.57 1.33 -12.51
CA ASN A 649 -20.34 1.63 -13.91
C ASN A 649 -19.62 2.97 -14.14
N THR A 650 -19.08 3.58 -13.08
CA THR A 650 -18.37 4.87 -13.12
C THR A 650 -16.88 4.73 -12.81
N HIS A 651 -16.51 3.91 -11.82
CA HIS A 651 -15.14 3.69 -11.35
C HIS A 651 -14.59 2.29 -11.65
N ALA A 652 -15.44 1.39 -12.16
CA ALA A 652 -15.04 0.04 -12.50
C ALA A 652 -14.21 -0.02 -13.79
N TRP A 653 -13.27 -0.95 -13.82
CA TRP A 653 -12.45 -1.31 -14.97
C TRP A 653 -12.63 -2.80 -15.25
N LEU A 654 -13.04 -3.13 -16.48
CA LEU A 654 -13.32 -4.50 -16.92
C LEU A 654 -12.05 -5.11 -17.50
N MET A 655 -11.58 -6.20 -16.89
CA MET A 655 -10.39 -6.90 -17.34
C MET A 655 -10.65 -7.67 -18.63
N GLN A 656 -9.73 -7.55 -19.58
CA GLN A 656 -9.75 -8.23 -20.87
C GLN A 656 -8.93 -9.54 -20.83
N PRO A 657 -9.14 -10.48 -21.76
CA PRO A 657 -8.40 -11.73 -21.82
C PRO A 657 -6.88 -11.60 -21.93
N ASP A 658 -6.39 -10.49 -22.47
CA ASP A 658 -4.96 -10.19 -22.61
C ASP A 658 -4.33 -9.60 -21.34
N GLY A 659 -5.15 -9.26 -20.33
CA GLY A 659 -4.71 -8.59 -19.10
C GLY A 659 -4.84 -7.07 -19.14
N GLY A 660 -5.30 -6.49 -20.25
CA GLY A 660 -5.69 -5.10 -20.38
C GLY A 660 -6.97 -4.79 -19.60
N TYR A 661 -7.29 -3.51 -19.45
CA TYR A 661 -8.50 -3.05 -18.76
C TYR A 661 -9.18 -1.95 -19.54
N ILE A 662 -10.50 -2.04 -19.63
CA ILE A 662 -11.37 -1.02 -20.24
C ILE A 662 -12.21 -0.42 -19.11
N ARG A 663 -12.26 0.91 -19.01
CA ARG A 663 -13.11 1.61 -18.03
C ARG A 663 -14.57 1.37 -18.38
N ALA A 664 -15.38 1.01 -17.41
CA ALA A 664 -16.82 0.93 -17.56
C ALA A 664 -17.40 2.35 -17.72
N ALA A 665 -18.48 2.43 -18.46
CA ALA A 665 -19.29 3.63 -18.57
C ALA A 665 -20.77 3.20 -18.59
N PRO A 666 -21.68 4.02 -18.04
CA PRO A 666 -23.12 3.76 -18.16
C PRO A 666 -23.53 3.60 -19.62
N ALA A 667 -24.36 2.62 -19.93
CA ALA A 667 -24.98 2.51 -21.25
C ALA A 667 -25.99 3.65 -21.47
N GLU A 668 -26.37 3.89 -22.73
CA GLU A 668 -27.37 4.90 -23.03
C GLU A 668 -28.73 4.61 -22.34
N GLY A 669 -29.17 5.53 -21.46
CA GLY A 669 -30.37 5.37 -20.64
C GLY A 669 -30.15 4.60 -19.31
N GLU A 670 -28.93 4.11 -19.02
CA GLU A 670 -28.58 3.52 -17.74
C GLU A 670 -28.21 4.61 -16.73
N SER A 671 -28.69 4.48 -15.50
CA SER A 671 -28.29 5.38 -14.40
C SER A 671 -26.84 5.11 -13.98
N GLU A 672 -26.14 6.18 -13.59
CA GLU A 672 -24.84 6.04 -12.94
C GLU A 672 -24.97 5.29 -11.62
N ALA A 673 -24.07 4.34 -11.40
CA ALA A 673 -23.90 3.60 -10.16
C ALA A 673 -22.45 3.82 -9.69
N ASP A 674 -22.30 4.55 -8.60
CA ASP A 674 -21.02 4.89 -7.97
C ASP A 674 -20.94 4.20 -6.61
N LEU A 675 -20.23 3.07 -6.55
CA LEU A 675 -20.09 2.28 -5.33
C LEU A 675 -19.76 3.14 -4.11
N GLN A 676 -18.79 4.03 -4.24
CA GLN A 676 -18.24 4.75 -3.08
C GLN A 676 -19.17 5.85 -2.58
N ASN A 677 -19.79 6.59 -3.48
CA ASN A 677 -20.77 7.61 -3.12
C ASN A 677 -22.07 6.98 -2.62
N ASP A 678 -22.56 5.92 -3.27
CA ASP A 678 -23.77 5.19 -2.87
C ASP A 678 -23.62 4.58 -1.46
N LEU A 679 -22.43 4.04 -1.12
CA LEU A 679 -22.13 3.54 0.23
C LEU A 679 -22.05 4.67 1.27
N TRP A 680 -21.52 5.84 0.91
CA TRP A 680 -21.54 7.00 1.81
C TRP A 680 -22.98 7.41 2.12
N ASP A 681 -23.84 7.47 1.14
CA ASP A 681 -25.25 7.87 1.32
C ASP A 681 -26.03 6.79 2.10
N LEU A 682 -25.79 5.52 1.82
CA LEU A 682 -26.42 4.41 2.51
C LEU A 682 -26.04 4.32 4.00
N LEU A 683 -24.78 4.60 4.35
CA LEU A 683 -24.20 4.35 5.68
C LEU A 683 -23.97 5.62 6.52
N ARG A 684 -24.39 6.77 6.02
CA ARG A 684 -24.32 8.07 6.75
C ARG A 684 -25.05 8.07 8.12
N GLY A 685 -25.99 7.18 8.32
CA GLY A 685 -26.80 7.08 9.54
C GLY A 685 -28.16 7.68 9.38
#